data_4bd7730836647bb1f2d474659a81adf1
#
_entry.id   4bd7730836647bb1f2d474659a81adf1
#
_cell.length_a   1.000
_cell.length_b   1.000
_cell.length_c   1.000
_cell.angle_alpha   90.00
_cell.angle_beta   90.00
_cell.angle_gamma   90.00
#
_symmetry.space_group_name_H-M   'P 1'
#
loop_
_entity.id
_entity.type
_entity.pdbx_description
1 polymer ?
#
loop_
_entity_poly.entity_id
_entity_poly.type
_entity_poly.pdbx_seq_one_letter_code
_entity_poly.pdbx_strand_id
1 'polypeptide(L)'
;MADLVHLTAAGVSVVLDCRGSSLPAIVHWGEALGDVTSEQLSDLALAAAPQPIGFSADGAVRISILPEQSAGWLGHPGLAGHRDGKSWSSAFTRTGVETSAHGVLIKARDQAAQLDLAIDLELHPSGVLRTRARLTSTAPGTYWLEHLLLFLPVPAETTELLDFTGHHLRERSPQRTAFTHGLRVRENRTGRTGYDSAYVLCAGTAGFANRQGRVWGLHTAFSGGARTVAERNYHGHSALGGGELLLPGEVGLGEGESYTTPWLYGSFGAAGLDDLSGRFHSYLRSRPSHPHRPRPVVVNTWEAVYFDHDLGRLTELAKAAASVGAERFVLDDGWFGSRRDDTSGLGDWFVSPDVWPDGLGPLISVVRDLGMEFGLWVEPEMINPDSELARAHPDWMMAAGDRLPPTARAQQVLDLGNPSAYEYVRDRLDALLTEYDIAYLKWDHNRDLVDAGHTATGRAGVHDQTHAVYRLLDELRALHPGVEIESCSSGGGRVDLEILARTDRIWASDCIDAHERVPLQRWTSLLVPLELIGSHVGAPVSHTTHRSLPLDMRAGSALFGHFGVEWDLTAASSADRERLAEWVALYKELRGLLHTGTLVHGDVADPAYSVTGVVGASDAIFALTATATSDAYPPGTVALPGLDPDRVYHVRPQPPGDAPDGNAAAWGAALPWCTPHGVRLTGRALGTSGLRLPVLYPDRVLLVRATAVSPQGGDLSERNGR
;
A
#
# COMPACT_ATOMS: atom_id res chain seq x y z
N MET A 1 -4.54 -31.31 23.35
CA MET A 1 -4.64 -30.02 22.65
C MET A 1 -3.79 -29.03 23.42
N ALA A 2 -3.03 -28.18 22.77
CA ALA A 2 -2.25 -27.16 23.47
C ALA A 2 -3.22 -26.15 24.11
N ASP A 3 -3.15 -25.99 25.43
CA ASP A 3 -4.02 -25.06 26.17
C ASP A 3 -3.58 -23.59 25.96
N LEU A 4 -2.30 -23.40 25.68
CA LEU A 4 -1.69 -22.11 25.34
C LEU A 4 -0.84 -22.30 24.09
N VAL A 5 -0.87 -21.33 23.17
CA VAL A 5 -0.07 -21.32 21.96
C VAL A 5 0.79 -20.05 21.96
N HIS A 6 2.11 -20.21 21.81
CA HIS A 6 3.06 -19.12 21.71
C HIS A 6 3.73 -19.17 20.32
N LEU A 7 3.52 -18.15 19.53
CA LEU A 7 4.18 -17.93 18.23
C LEU A 7 5.21 -16.82 18.38
N THR A 8 6.38 -16.98 17.77
CA THR A 8 7.46 -15.98 17.80
C THR A 8 8.10 -15.83 16.43
N ALA A 9 8.30 -14.58 15.99
CA ALA A 9 9.05 -14.27 14.78
C ALA A 9 9.56 -12.83 14.81
N ALA A 10 10.77 -12.60 14.34
CA ALA A 10 11.36 -11.27 14.11
C ALA A 10 11.13 -10.27 15.27
N GLY A 11 11.30 -10.69 16.51
CA GLY A 11 11.13 -9.82 17.69
C GLY A 11 9.66 -9.57 18.07
N VAL A 12 8.71 -10.36 17.54
CA VAL A 12 7.29 -10.33 17.89
C VAL A 12 6.89 -11.64 18.55
N SER A 13 6.04 -11.57 19.58
CA SER A 13 5.35 -12.70 20.18
C SER A 13 3.84 -12.54 20.08
N VAL A 14 3.14 -13.66 19.86
CA VAL A 14 1.69 -13.79 19.96
C VAL A 14 1.38 -14.97 20.90
N VAL A 15 0.60 -14.71 21.94
CA VAL A 15 0.16 -15.74 22.88
C VAL A 15 -1.35 -15.87 22.84
N LEU A 16 -1.84 -17.07 22.53
CA LEU A 16 -3.27 -17.40 22.55
C LEU A 16 -3.58 -18.29 23.76
N ASP A 17 -4.63 -17.91 24.48
CA ASP A 17 -5.22 -18.75 25.53
C ASP A 17 -6.38 -19.55 24.93
N CYS A 18 -6.13 -20.82 24.72
CA CYS A 18 -7.08 -21.78 24.18
C CYS A 18 -7.75 -22.63 25.27
N ARG A 19 -7.65 -22.27 26.56
CA ARG A 19 -8.29 -23.01 27.64
C ARG A 19 -9.80 -22.81 27.63
N GLY A 20 -10.55 -23.84 28.06
CA GLY A 20 -12.02 -23.86 28.05
C GLY A 20 -12.61 -24.20 26.69
N SER A 21 -13.91 -23.96 26.53
CA SER A 21 -14.66 -24.29 25.32
C SER A 21 -14.96 -23.07 24.41
N SER A 22 -14.72 -21.85 24.89
CA SER A 22 -14.98 -20.62 24.14
C SER A 22 -13.91 -20.41 23.03
N LEU A 23 -14.14 -19.42 22.17
CA LEU A 23 -13.12 -18.98 21.22
C LEU A 23 -11.88 -18.46 21.95
N PRO A 24 -10.67 -18.72 21.44
CA PRO A 24 -9.43 -18.29 22.08
C PRO A 24 -9.33 -16.77 22.23
N ALA A 25 -8.71 -16.36 23.34
CA ALA A 25 -8.32 -14.98 23.56
C ALA A 25 -6.86 -14.78 23.20
N ILE A 26 -6.50 -13.64 22.60
CA ILE A 26 -5.12 -13.22 22.41
C ILE A 26 -4.68 -12.53 23.72
N VAL A 27 -3.79 -13.18 24.47
CA VAL A 27 -3.25 -12.68 25.74
C VAL A 27 -2.17 -11.64 25.53
N HIS A 28 -1.36 -11.85 24.50
CA HIS A 28 -0.28 -10.92 24.11
C HIS A 28 -0.12 -10.92 22.61
N TRP A 29 0.08 -9.73 22.06
CA TRP A 29 0.58 -9.47 20.73
C TRP A 29 1.43 -8.19 20.76
N GLY A 30 2.71 -8.33 20.50
CA GLY A 30 3.65 -7.22 20.59
C GLY A 30 5.11 -7.69 20.65
N GLU A 31 5.91 -7.00 21.44
CA GLU A 31 7.35 -7.30 21.60
C GLU A 31 7.58 -8.76 22.05
N ALA A 32 8.64 -9.37 21.52
CA ALA A 32 8.97 -10.76 21.84
C ALA A 32 9.22 -10.97 23.34
N LEU A 33 8.59 -12.02 23.89
CA LEU A 33 8.71 -12.38 25.31
C LEU A 33 10.01 -13.15 25.60
N GLY A 34 10.82 -13.47 24.58
CA GLY A 34 11.99 -14.31 24.70
C GLY A 34 11.65 -15.79 24.91
N ASP A 35 12.58 -16.53 25.47
CA ASP A 35 12.40 -17.94 25.81
C ASP A 35 11.56 -18.08 27.08
N VAL A 36 10.28 -18.43 26.92
CA VAL A 36 9.34 -18.64 28.03
C VAL A 36 8.96 -20.11 28.13
N THR A 37 8.90 -20.65 29.36
CA THR A 37 8.48 -22.02 29.61
C THR A 37 6.95 -22.13 29.53
N SER A 38 6.43 -23.35 29.42
CA SER A 38 4.96 -23.59 29.46
C SER A 38 4.33 -23.15 30.79
N GLU A 39 5.07 -23.23 31.89
CA GLU A 39 4.63 -22.75 33.21
C GLU A 39 4.53 -21.23 33.22
N GLN A 40 5.55 -20.52 32.71
CA GLN A 40 5.54 -19.06 32.59
C GLN A 40 4.44 -18.54 31.65
N LEU A 41 4.13 -19.28 30.57
CA LEU A 41 2.99 -18.96 29.71
C LEU A 41 1.67 -19.09 30.47
N SER A 42 1.53 -20.14 31.30
CA SER A 42 0.36 -20.33 32.15
C SER A 42 0.21 -19.20 33.17
N ASP A 43 1.30 -18.79 33.79
CA ASP A 43 1.34 -17.68 34.74
C ASP A 43 1.03 -16.34 34.05
N LEU A 44 1.55 -16.13 32.84
CA LEU A 44 1.21 -14.95 32.02
C LEU A 44 -0.29 -14.89 31.75
N ALA A 45 -0.90 -16.00 31.36
CA ALA A 45 -2.32 -16.05 31.09
C ALA A 45 -3.19 -15.88 32.35
N LEU A 46 -2.67 -16.27 33.52
CA LEU A 46 -3.30 -15.99 34.82
C LEU A 46 -3.15 -14.51 35.20
N ALA A 47 -1.95 -13.95 35.03
CA ALA A 47 -1.69 -12.54 35.33
C ALA A 47 -2.47 -11.58 34.43
N ALA A 48 -2.76 -11.98 33.20
CA ALA A 48 -3.55 -11.22 32.23
C ALA A 48 -5.08 -11.47 32.33
N ALA A 49 -5.50 -12.38 33.20
CA ALA A 49 -6.91 -12.70 33.34
C ALA A 49 -7.69 -11.51 33.93
N PRO A 50 -8.76 -11.01 33.25
CA PRO A 50 -9.59 -9.96 33.81
C PRO A 50 -10.36 -10.47 35.02
N GLN A 51 -10.68 -9.59 35.95
CA GLN A 51 -11.57 -9.93 37.05
C GLN A 51 -13.04 -9.72 36.68
N PRO A 52 -13.97 -10.49 37.23
CA PRO A 52 -15.39 -10.17 37.16
C PRO A 52 -15.67 -8.80 37.78
N ILE A 53 -16.55 -8.03 37.15
CA ILE A 53 -16.95 -6.72 37.65
C ILE A 53 -18.43 -6.72 38.06
N GLY A 54 -18.78 -5.96 39.09
CA GLY A 54 -20.15 -5.80 39.51
C GLY A 54 -21.03 -5.19 38.43
N PHE A 55 -22.29 -5.60 38.36
CA PHE A 55 -23.28 -5.13 37.37
C PHE A 55 -22.96 -5.50 35.91
N SER A 56 -22.18 -6.57 35.71
CA SER A 56 -21.88 -7.17 34.40
C SER A 56 -22.03 -8.69 34.49
N ALA A 57 -21.51 -9.45 33.53
CA ALA A 57 -21.51 -10.91 33.60
C ALA A 57 -20.79 -11.41 34.87
N ASP A 58 -21.32 -12.49 35.50
CA ASP A 58 -20.73 -13.08 36.72
C ASP A 58 -19.31 -13.65 36.46
N GLY A 59 -19.00 -14.00 35.21
CA GLY A 59 -17.70 -14.45 34.79
C GLY A 59 -16.83 -13.31 34.25
N ALA A 60 -15.51 -13.53 34.24
CA ALA A 60 -14.57 -12.59 33.61
C ALA A 60 -14.77 -12.57 32.10
N VAL A 61 -14.97 -11.39 31.52
CA VAL A 61 -15.13 -11.20 30.07
C VAL A 61 -13.76 -11.04 29.44
N ARG A 62 -13.42 -11.91 28.49
CA ARG A 62 -12.16 -11.85 27.72
C ARG A 62 -12.46 -11.39 26.31
N ILE A 63 -11.55 -10.63 25.73
CA ILE A 63 -11.63 -10.31 24.31
C ILE A 63 -11.08 -11.49 23.50
N SER A 64 -11.97 -12.10 22.70
CA SER A 64 -11.58 -13.13 21.73
C SER A 64 -11.25 -12.47 20.37
N ILE A 65 -10.63 -13.24 19.49
CA ILE A 65 -10.38 -12.82 18.10
C ILE A 65 -11.67 -12.52 17.32
N LEU A 66 -12.79 -13.15 17.73
CA LEU A 66 -14.14 -12.87 17.27
C LEU A 66 -15.00 -12.60 18.52
N PRO A 67 -15.15 -11.34 18.96
CA PRO A 67 -15.91 -11.02 20.17
C PRO A 67 -17.40 -11.34 20.02
N GLU A 68 -17.98 -12.02 21.03
CA GLU A 68 -19.36 -12.51 21.03
C GLU A 68 -20.16 -11.96 22.22
N GLN A 69 -21.39 -11.50 21.99
CA GLN A 69 -22.27 -11.06 23.06
C GLN A 69 -22.60 -12.20 24.03
N SER A 70 -22.71 -13.43 23.54
CA SER A 70 -22.93 -14.64 24.34
C SER A 70 -21.83 -14.92 25.37
N ALA A 71 -20.61 -14.42 25.11
CA ALA A 71 -19.46 -14.44 26.01
C ALA A 71 -19.41 -13.26 26.98
N GLY A 72 -20.45 -12.40 27.03
CA GLY A 72 -20.52 -11.22 27.89
C GLY A 72 -19.84 -9.97 27.26
N TRP A 73 -19.41 -10.00 25.98
CA TRP A 73 -18.86 -8.84 25.32
C TRP A 73 -19.94 -7.78 25.09
N LEU A 74 -19.70 -6.55 25.55
CA LEU A 74 -20.63 -5.43 25.44
C LEU A 74 -20.15 -4.37 24.42
N GLY A 75 -19.06 -4.65 23.72
CA GLY A 75 -18.57 -3.86 22.59
C GLY A 75 -19.18 -4.33 21.27
N HIS A 76 -18.52 -3.92 20.16
CA HIS A 76 -18.95 -4.31 18.82
C HIS A 76 -18.76 -5.83 18.62
N PRO A 77 -19.80 -6.60 18.24
CA PRO A 77 -19.65 -8.03 18.02
C PRO A 77 -18.85 -8.30 16.72
N GLY A 78 -18.10 -9.40 16.71
CA GLY A 78 -17.34 -9.81 15.52
C GLY A 78 -18.22 -10.36 14.40
N LEU A 79 -19.38 -10.96 14.74
CA LEU A 79 -20.33 -11.51 13.79
C LEU A 79 -21.70 -10.87 13.97
N ALA A 80 -22.32 -10.43 12.88
CA ALA A 80 -23.74 -10.15 12.80
C ALA A 80 -24.33 -10.80 11.56
N GLY A 81 -25.52 -11.36 11.73
CA GLY A 81 -26.30 -12.02 10.68
C GLY A 81 -27.49 -12.74 11.26
N HIS A 82 -28.33 -13.30 10.42
CA HIS A 82 -29.58 -13.96 10.88
C HIS A 82 -30.18 -14.91 9.83
N ARG A 83 -31.04 -15.83 10.28
CA ARG A 83 -32.01 -16.55 9.46
C ARG A 83 -33.41 -16.07 9.82
N ASP A 84 -34.08 -15.32 8.96
CA ASP A 84 -35.42 -14.79 9.19
C ASP A 84 -35.61 -14.11 10.57
N GLY A 85 -34.61 -13.29 10.97
CA GLY A 85 -34.58 -12.60 12.25
C GLY A 85 -34.23 -13.48 13.46
N LYS A 86 -33.93 -14.77 13.24
CA LYS A 86 -33.45 -15.71 14.27
C LYS A 86 -31.96 -15.98 14.10
N SER A 87 -31.34 -16.62 15.10
CA SER A 87 -29.89 -16.92 15.09
C SER A 87 -29.00 -15.65 14.94
N TRP A 88 -29.44 -14.55 15.50
CA TRP A 88 -28.78 -13.23 15.41
C TRP A 88 -27.60 -13.06 16.36
N SER A 89 -27.50 -13.90 17.39
CA SER A 89 -26.41 -13.88 18.38
C SER A 89 -25.68 -15.20 18.32
N SER A 90 -24.38 -15.14 18.00
CA SER A 90 -23.52 -16.33 17.95
C SER A 90 -23.06 -16.76 19.33
N ALA A 91 -22.82 -18.07 19.47
CA ALA A 91 -22.27 -18.71 20.67
C ALA A 91 -21.38 -19.90 20.25
N PHE A 92 -20.21 -19.61 19.75
CA PHE A 92 -19.30 -20.63 19.24
C PHE A 92 -18.65 -21.43 20.37
N THR A 93 -18.75 -22.74 20.27
CA THR A 93 -17.99 -23.69 21.07
C THR A 93 -16.85 -24.24 20.25
N ARG A 94 -15.64 -24.08 20.75
CA ARG A 94 -14.41 -24.56 20.10
C ARG A 94 -14.44 -26.09 19.99
N THR A 95 -14.24 -26.61 18.79
CA THR A 95 -14.20 -28.04 18.48
C THR A 95 -12.76 -28.55 18.22
N GLY A 96 -11.82 -27.69 17.86
CA GLY A 96 -10.44 -28.05 17.60
C GLY A 96 -9.47 -26.88 17.58
N VAL A 97 -8.21 -27.18 17.86
CA VAL A 97 -7.07 -26.28 17.64
C VAL A 97 -5.96 -27.12 17.01
N GLU A 98 -5.51 -26.71 15.85
CA GLU A 98 -4.37 -27.30 15.13
C GLU A 98 -3.26 -26.27 15.07
N THR A 99 -2.05 -26.65 15.47
CA THR A 99 -0.90 -25.75 15.54
C THR A 99 0.16 -26.16 14.53
N SER A 100 0.80 -25.16 13.94
CA SER A 100 2.00 -25.33 13.11
C SER A 100 3.16 -24.49 13.66
N ALA A 101 4.31 -24.51 13.01
CA ALA A 101 5.46 -23.69 13.41
C ALA A 101 5.16 -22.18 13.43
N HIS A 102 4.24 -21.72 12.57
CA HIS A 102 3.95 -20.31 12.38
C HIS A 102 2.48 -19.96 12.46
N GLY A 103 1.60 -20.90 12.79
CA GLY A 103 0.15 -20.63 12.74
C GLY A 103 -0.69 -21.53 13.60
N VAL A 104 -1.94 -21.13 13.70
CA VAL A 104 -3.00 -21.81 14.45
C VAL A 104 -4.26 -21.81 13.61
N LEU A 105 -4.88 -23.00 13.44
CA LEU A 105 -6.22 -23.14 12.91
C LEU A 105 -7.17 -23.47 14.06
N ILE A 106 -8.13 -22.58 14.30
CA ILE A 106 -9.15 -22.71 15.33
C ILE A 106 -10.45 -23.13 14.64
N LYS A 107 -11.05 -24.25 15.09
CA LYS A 107 -12.35 -24.74 14.63
C LYS A 107 -13.36 -24.60 15.73
N ALA A 108 -14.55 -24.12 15.40
CA ALA A 108 -15.64 -23.93 16.34
C ALA A 108 -17.00 -24.14 15.67
N ARG A 109 -18.01 -24.41 16.47
CA ARG A 109 -19.39 -24.63 16.04
C ARG A 109 -20.38 -23.92 16.94
N ASP A 110 -21.32 -23.22 16.34
CA ASP A 110 -22.54 -22.79 17.02
C ASP A 110 -23.68 -23.74 16.66
N GLN A 111 -24.08 -24.55 17.64
CA GLN A 111 -25.18 -25.54 17.45
C GLN A 111 -26.54 -24.87 17.31
N ALA A 112 -26.79 -23.76 17.98
CA ALA A 112 -28.08 -23.08 17.95
C ALA A 112 -28.27 -22.31 16.62
N ALA A 113 -27.24 -21.60 16.19
CA ALA A 113 -27.23 -20.89 14.90
C ALA A 113 -26.94 -21.82 13.73
N GLN A 114 -26.48 -23.05 13.97
CA GLN A 114 -26.05 -24.03 12.97
C GLN A 114 -25.02 -23.43 12.01
N LEU A 115 -23.94 -22.96 12.61
CA LEU A 115 -22.80 -22.34 11.91
C LEU A 115 -21.51 -23.05 12.33
N ASP A 116 -20.66 -23.35 11.34
CA ASP A 116 -19.29 -23.77 11.56
C ASP A 116 -18.36 -22.58 11.28
N LEU A 117 -17.35 -22.41 12.14
CA LEU A 117 -16.34 -21.36 12.05
C LEU A 117 -14.94 -21.98 12.03
N ALA A 118 -14.12 -21.51 11.11
CA ALA A 118 -12.69 -21.79 11.08
C ALA A 118 -11.93 -20.46 11.05
N ILE A 119 -10.97 -20.27 11.97
CA ILE A 119 -10.12 -19.07 12.02
C ILE A 119 -8.68 -19.49 11.79
N ASP A 120 -8.07 -18.97 10.74
CA ASP A 120 -6.63 -19.03 10.50
C ASP A 120 -5.94 -17.85 11.18
N LEU A 121 -4.87 -18.10 11.93
CA LEU A 121 -4.00 -17.08 12.49
C LEU A 121 -2.55 -17.49 12.24
N GLU A 122 -1.76 -16.62 11.64
CA GLU A 122 -0.36 -16.88 11.29
C GLU A 122 0.54 -15.72 11.68
N LEU A 123 1.66 -16.02 12.33
CA LEU A 123 2.76 -15.09 12.54
C LEU A 123 3.85 -15.39 11.51
N HIS A 124 3.90 -14.54 10.48
CA HIS A 124 4.87 -14.67 9.39
C HIS A 124 6.32 -14.45 9.89
N PRO A 125 7.34 -15.06 9.27
CA PRO A 125 8.76 -14.85 9.65
C PRO A 125 9.22 -13.38 9.67
N SER A 126 8.53 -12.48 8.97
CA SER A 126 8.77 -11.01 9.07
C SER A 126 8.25 -10.37 10.36
N GLY A 127 7.50 -11.10 11.19
CA GLY A 127 6.81 -10.56 12.37
C GLY A 127 5.43 -9.95 12.09
N VAL A 128 4.93 -10.05 10.86
CA VAL A 128 3.56 -9.68 10.53
C VAL A 128 2.62 -10.79 10.99
N LEU A 129 1.61 -10.40 11.76
CA LEU A 129 0.49 -11.27 12.14
C LEU A 129 -0.61 -11.14 11.09
N ARG A 130 -1.18 -12.25 10.61
CA ARG A 130 -2.36 -12.22 9.76
C ARG A 130 -3.42 -13.20 10.22
N THR A 131 -4.67 -12.85 10.02
CA THR A 131 -5.80 -13.70 10.39
C THR A 131 -6.95 -13.54 9.40
N ARG A 132 -7.71 -14.61 9.21
CA ARG A 132 -8.98 -14.63 8.47
C ARG A 132 -9.91 -15.67 9.06
N ALA A 133 -11.22 -15.56 8.76
CA ALA A 133 -12.21 -16.53 9.19
C ALA A 133 -13.01 -17.05 8.00
N ARG A 134 -13.42 -18.33 8.09
CA ARG A 134 -14.43 -18.95 7.23
C ARG A 134 -15.63 -19.29 8.05
N LEU A 135 -16.79 -18.78 7.66
CA LEU A 135 -18.11 -19.10 8.24
C LEU A 135 -18.88 -19.98 7.27
N THR A 136 -19.39 -21.13 7.73
CA THR A 136 -20.18 -22.07 6.92
C THR A 136 -21.54 -22.24 7.55
N SER A 137 -22.62 -22.10 6.78
CA SER A 137 -23.98 -22.42 7.19
C SER A 137 -24.19 -23.93 7.08
N THR A 138 -24.67 -24.57 8.17
CA THR A 138 -24.89 -26.03 8.23
C THR A 138 -26.38 -26.43 8.33
N ALA A 139 -27.29 -25.48 8.06
CA ALA A 139 -28.72 -25.70 8.11
C ALA A 139 -29.44 -25.26 6.85
N PRO A 140 -30.61 -25.83 6.55
CA PRO A 140 -31.52 -25.32 5.53
C PRO A 140 -31.91 -23.85 5.78
N GLY A 141 -32.23 -23.14 4.70
CA GLY A 141 -32.56 -21.72 4.73
C GLY A 141 -31.30 -20.84 4.66
N THR A 142 -31.49 -19.58 4.26
CA THR A 142 -30.40 -18.64 4.03
C THR A 142 -30.01 -17.96 5.35
N TYR A 143 -28.73 -18.04 5.71
CA TYR A 143 -28.11 -17.16 6.71
C TYR A 143 -27.64 -15.88 6.05
N TRP A 144 -28.30 -14.77 6.33
CA TRP A 144 -27.91 -13.46 5.83
C TRP A 144 -26.80 -12.90 6.70
N LEU A 145 -25.62 -12.76 6.12
CA LEU A 145 -24.44 -12.22 6.78
C LEU A 145 -24.43 -10.68 6.62
N GLU A 146 -24.35 -9.98 7.75
CA GLU A 146 -24.24 -8.52 7.78
C GLU A 146 -22.79 -8.06 7.94
N HIS A 147 -22.01 -8.74 8.80
CA HIS A 147 -20.57 -8.58 8.90
C HIS A 147 -19.90 -9.77 9.60
N LEU A 148 -18.63 -9.96 9.29
CA LEU A 148 -17.70 -10.84 10.00
C LEU A 148 -16.37 -10.11 10.14
N LEU A 149 -16.11 -9.57 11.34
CA LEU A 149 -14.94 -8.76 11.67
C LEU A 149 -14.06 -9.49 12.68
N LEU A 150 -12.77 -9.48 12.46
CA LEU A 150 -11.79 -10.02 13.39
C LEU A 150 -11.11 -8.89 14.17
N PHE A 151 -10.72 -9.18 15.41
CA PHE A 151 -10.15 -8.19 16.33
C PHE A 151 -8.80 -8.64 16.88
N LEU A 152 -7.88 -7.70 16.96
CA LEU A 152 -6.56 -7.86 17.59
C LEU A 152 -6.49 -6.90 18.79
N PRO A 153 -6.27 -7.41 20.01
CA PRO A 153 -6.17 -6.56 21.19
C PRO A 153 -4.92 -5.69 21.14
N VAL A 154 -5.02 -4.49 21.69
CA VAL A 154 -3.88 -3.60 21.91
C VAL A 154 -3.79 -3.19 23.38
N PRO A 155 -2.59 -2.93 23.93
CA PRO A 155 -2.42 -2.61 25.33
C PRO A 155 -3.09 -1.29 25.74
N ALA A 156 -3.39 -1.15 27.02
CA ALA A 156 -4.03 0.07 27.58
C ALA A 156 -3.19 1.35 27.40
N GLU A 157 -1.88 1.21 27.24
CA GLU A 157 -0.94 2.30 26.98
C GLU A 157 -1.06 2.93 25.59
N THR A 158 -1.79 2.29 24.66
CA THR A 158 -2.10 2.85 23.35
C THR A 158 -3.12 3.96 23.50
N THR A 159 -2.68 5.21 23.58
CA THR A 159 -3.54 6.36 23.85
C THR A 159 -3.79 7.26 22.64
N GLU A 160 -3.16 6.97 21.53
CA GLU A 160 -3.25 7.74 20.29
C GLU A 160 -3.54 6.83 19.10
N LEU A 161 -4.40 7.28 18.19
CA LEU A 161 -4.68 6.65 16.92
C LEU A 161 -4.11 7.48 15.77
N LEU A 162 -3.61 6.79 14.74
CA LEU A 162 -3.27 7.35 13.44
C LEU A 162 -4.03 6.58 12.36
N ASP A 163 -4.78 7.29 11.53
CA ASP A 163 -5.38 6.78 10.29
C ASP A 163 -5.25 7.82 9.18
N PHE A 164 -5.89 7.59 8.03
CA PHE A 164 -5.71 8.41 6.85
C PHE A 164 -7.04 8.86 6.26
N THR A 165 -7.00 10.02 5.62
CA THR A 165 -8.05 10.56 4.75
C THR A 165 -7.43 11.00 3.43
N GLY A 166 -8.25 11.41 2.48
CA GLY A 166 -7.78 11.95 1.23
C GLY A 166 -8.87 12.07 0.18
N HIS A 167 -8.45 12.51 -0.97
CA HIS A 167 -9.22 12.58 -2.20
C HIS A 167 -8.29 12.34 -3.39
N HIS A 168 -8.83 12.23 -4.60
CA HIS A 168 -8.04 12.19 -5.82
C HIS A 168 -6.98 13.31 -5.83
N LEU A 169 -5.73 12.99 -6.14
CA LEU A 169 -4.54 13.85 -6.10
C LEU A 169 -4.02 14.22 -4.69
N ARG A 170 -4.67 13.78 -3.62
CA ARG A 170 -4.25 14.03 -2.24
C ARG A 170 -4.52 12.80 -1.36
N GLU A 171 -3.94 11.70 -1.72
CA GLU A 171 -4.12 10.42 -1.05
C GLU A 171 -3.34 10.37 0.27
N ARG A 172 -3.85 9.57 1.20
CA ARG A 172 -3.17 9.20 2.46
C ARG A 172 -2.67 10.37 3.31
N SER A 173 -3.52 11.37 3.48
CA SER A 173 -3.27 12.46 4.45
C SER A 173 -3.45 11.93 5.87
N PRO A 174 -2.43 12.00 6.76
CA PRO A 174 -2.49 11.43 8.09
C PRO A 174 -3.44 12.20 9.02
N GLN A 175 -4.18 11.47 9.86
CA GLN A 175 -5.02 12.01 10.92
C GLN A 175 -4.63 11.38 12.24
N ARG A 176 -4.36 12.22 13.26
CA ARG A 176 -4.09 11.76 14.61
C ARG A 176 -5.20 12.17 15.55
N THR A 177 -5.62 11.22 16.41
CA THR A 177 -6.68 11.44 17.39
C THR A 177 -6.37 10.69 18.68
N ALA A 178 -6.91 11.17 19.82
CA ALA A 178 -6.84 10.41 21.06
C ALA A 178 -7.65 9.12 20.95
N PHE A 179 -7.12 8.02 21.47
CA PHE A 179 -7.84 6.76 21.59
C PHE A 179 -8.68 6.75 22.87
N THR A 180 -9.86 7.35 22.80
CA THR A 180 -10.80 7.46 23.89
C THR A 180 -11.75 6.27 23.99
N HIS A 181 -12.54 6.18 25.09
CA HIS A 181 -13.59 5.18 25.20
C HIS A 181 -14.66 5.36 24.10
N GLY A 182 -15.16 4.26 23.60
CA GLY A 182 -16.14 4.16 22.53
C GLY A 182 -15.58 3.44 21.31
N LEU A 183 -16.38 3.43 20.26
CA LEU A 183 -16.08 2.82 18.98
C LEU A 183 -15.78 3.90 17.94
N ARG A 184 -14.59 3.85 17.33
CA ARG A 184 -14.26 4.59 16.11
C ARG A 184 -14.36 3.63 14.92
N VAL A 185 -15.20 3.98 13.96
CA VAL A 185 -15.39 3.19 12.72
C VAL A 185 -14.90 4.00 11.54
N ARG A 186 -14.14 3.36 10.67
CA ARG A 186 -13.77 3.85 9.34
C ARG A 186 -14.34 2.87 8.32
N GLU A 187 -15.26 3.33 7.50
CA GLU A 187 -15.82 2.58 6.39
C GLU A 187 -15.47 3.24 5.08
N ASN A 188 -15.02 2.45 4.14
CA ASN A 188 -14.99 2.88 2.76
C ASN A 188 -16.17 2.23 2.04
N ARG A 189 -16.96 3.05 1.35
CA ARG A 189 -18.18 2.64 0.63
C ARG A 189 -18.07 2.91 -0.88
N THR A 190 -16.85 3.02 -1.36
CA THR A 190 -16.55 3.34 -2.75
C THR A 190 -16.38 2.10 -3.63
N GLY A 191 -16.49 0.90 -3.04
CA GLY A 191 -16.29 -0.38 -3.74
C GLY A 191 -14.85 -0.60 -4.23
N ARG A 192 -13.92 0.19 -3.72
CA ARG A 192 -12.47 0.05 -3.85
C ARG A 192 -11.84 0.51 -2.55
N THR A 193 -10.52 0.37 -2.35
CA THR A 193 -9.84 0.82 -1.11
C THR A 193 -10.13 2.30 -0.81
N GLY A 194 -10.24 3.12 -1.84
CA GLY A 194 -10.63 4.54 -1.76
C GLY A 194 -9.50 5.44 -1.26
N TYR A 195 -9.75 6.74 -1.33
CA TYR A 195 -8.81 7.77 -0.85
C TYR A 195 -9.03 8.07 0.62
N ASP A 196 -10.31 8.12 1.05
CA ASP A 196 -10.73 8.33 2.44
C ASP A 196 -10.93 6.97 3.12
N SER A 197 -9.85 6.35 3.51
CA SER A 197 -9.84 5.02 4.13
C SER A 197 -8.83 4.96 5.27
N ALA A 198 -8.99 3.96 6.15
CA ALA A 198 -8.03 3.74 7.23
C ALA A 198 -6.61 3.45 6.70
N TYR A 199 -6.48 2.83 5.52
CA TYR A 199 -5.23 2.36 4.91
C TYR A 199 -4.44 1.43 5.86
N VAL A 200 -3.75 1.99 6.86
CA VAL A 200 -3.22 1.30 8.04
C VAL A 200 -3.71 2.06 9.27
N LEU A 201 -4.62 1.45 10.05
CA LEU A 201 -5.05 2.01 11.32
C LEU A 201 -4.00 1.67 12.38
N CYS A 202 -3.36 2.70 12.96
CA CYS A 202 -2.37 2.52 14.01
C CYS A 202 -2.92 2.97 15.36
N ALA A 203 -2.62 2.18 16.43
CA ALA A 203 -2.78 2.58 17.82
C ALA A 203 -1.40 2.55 18.49
N GLY A 204 -1.03 3.60 19.22
CA GLY A 204 0.31 3.68 19.81
C GLY A 204 0.35 4.45 21.11
N THR A 205 1.53 4.45 21.73
CA THR A 205 1.84 5.29 22.88
C THR A 205 1.82 6.77 22.49
N ALA A 206 1.54 7.65 23.44
CA ALA A 206 1.44 9.09 23.16
C ALA A 206 2.69 9.62 22.43
N GLY A 207 2.47 10.37 21.34
CA GLY A 207 3.53 10.99 20.57
C GLY A 207 4.40 9.99 19.77
N PHE A 208 3.92 8.79 19.51
CA PHE A 208 4.67 7.87 18.64
C PHE A 208 4.94 8.52 17.27
N ALA A 209 6.13 8.27 16.73
CA ALA A 209 6.60 8.89 15.51
C ALA A 209 7.30 7.87 14.59
N ASN A 210 8.13 8.32 13.66
CA ASN A 210 8.82 7.39 12.75
C ASN A 210 9.71 6.41 13.51
N ARG A 211 10.43 6.90 14.52
CA ARG A 211 11.46 6.11 15.22
C ARG A 211 11.32 6.12 16.74
N GLN A 212 10.16 6.46 17.25
CA GLN A 212 9.89 6.45 18.70
C GLN A 212 8.48 5.98 19.02
N GLY A 213 8.30 5.47 20.23
CA GLY A 213 7.04 4.94 20.73
C GLY A 213 6.76 3.52 20.24
N ARG A 214 5.88 2.84 20.98
CA ARG A 214 5.35 1.52 20.56
C ARG A 214 4.08 1.73 19.77
N VAL A 215 3.92 0.99 18.68
CA VAL A 215 2.79 1.14 17.76
C VAL A 215 2.31 -0.21 17.23
N TRP A 216 1.01 -0.38 17.16
CA TRP A 216 0.31 -1.53 16.58
C TRP A 216 -0.50 -1.04 15.40
N GLY A 217 -0.26 -1.59 14.23
CA GLY A 217 -0.95 -1.23 12.99
C GLY A 217 -1.79 -2.37 12.45
N LEU A 218 -2.93 -2.03 11.88
CA LEU A 218 -3.89 -2.96 11.27
C LEU A 218 -4.18 -2.57 9.84
N HIS A 219 -4.14 -3.52 8.91
CA HIS A 219 -4.53 -3.36 7.51
C HIS A 219 -5.52 -4.43 7.11
N THR A 220 -6.66 -4.03 6.56
CA THR A 220 -7.63 -4.95 5.93
C THR A 220 -7.27 -5.10 4.47
N ALA A 221 -6.86 -6.30 4.06
CA ALA A 221 -6.45 -6.57 2.69
C ALA A 221 -7.66 -6.92 1.82
N PHE A 222 -8.36 -5.91 1.36
CA PHE A 222 -9.50 -6.06 0.48
C PHE A 222 -9.63 -4.85 -0.46
N SER A 223 -9.75 -5.13 -1.75
CA SER A 223 -9.81 -4.08 -2.78
C SER A 223 -11.24 -3.58 -3.04
N GLY A 224 -12.23 -4.07 -2.30
CA GLY A 224 -13.61 -3.60 -2.26
C GLY A 224 -13.91 -2.68 -1.08
N GLY A 225 -15.18 -2.61 -0.67
CA GLY A 225 -15.58 -1.91 0.54
C GLY A 225 -15.01 -2.56 1.81
N ALA A 226 -14.43 -1.78 2.70
CA ALA A 226 -13.87 -2.29 3.95
C ALA A 226 -14.36 -1.53 5.17
N ARG A 227 -14.44 -2.23 6.31
CA ARG A 227 -14.70 -1.65 7.62
C ARG A 227 -13.51 -1.89 8.51
N THR A 228 -12.98 -0.83 9.11
CA THR A 228 -11.90 -0.88 10.09
C THR A 228 -12.36 -0.19 11.36
N VAL A 229 -12.08 -0.79 12.52
CA VAL A 229 -12.58 -0.31 13.81
C VAL A 229 -11.47 -0.22 14.85
N ALA A 230 -11.55 0.78 15.72
CA ALA A 230 -10.80 0.86 16.97
C ALA A 230 -11.79 1.01 18.12
N GLU A 231 -11.74 0.11 19.08
CA GLU A 231 -12.66 0.10 20.22
C GLU A 231 -11.89 0.10 21.53
N ARG A 232 -12.33 0.95 22.45
CA ARG A 232 -11.96 0.92 23.87
C ARG A 232 -13.22 0.94 24.71
N ASN A 233 -13.44 -0.11 25.48
CA ASN A 233 -14.62 -0.19 26.30
C ASN A 233 -14.32 0.09 27.80
N TYR A 234 -15.37 0.26 28.61
CA TYR A 234 -15.24 0.56 30.03
C TYR A 234 -14.73 -0.62 30.87
N HIS A 235 -14.68 -1.83 30.31
CA HIS A 235 -14.06 -3.01 30.92
C HIS A 235 -12.52 -2.99 30.83
N GLY A 236 -11.91 -1.95 30.22
CA GLY A 236 -10.48 -1.83 30.05
C GLY A 236 -9.90 -2.54 28.83
N HIS A 237 -10.77 -3.13 28.00
CA HIS A 237 -10.33 -3.73 26.74
C HIS A 237 -10.13 -2.68 25.65
N SER A 238 -9.08 -2.85 24.87
CA SER A 238 -8.79 -2.04 23.68
C SER A 238 -8.43 -2.98 22.54
N ALA A 239 -8.98 -2.74 21.35
CA ALA A 239 -8.70 -3.56 20.18
C ALA A 239 -8.80 -2.77 18.87
N LEU A 240 -8.08 -3.24 17.87
CA LEU A 240 -8.27 -2.89 16.47
C LEU A 240 -8.94 -4.07 15.76
N GLY A 241 -9.88 -3.79 14.88
CA GLY A 241 -10.59 -4.83 14.12
C GLY A 241 -10.85 -4.40 12.68
N GLY A 242 -11.18 -5.38 11.85
CA GLY A 242 -11.51 -5.10 10.46
C GLY A 242 -12.04 -6.31 9.70
N GLY A 243 -12.57 -6.01 8.53
CA GLY A 243 -13.10 -6.97 7.57
C GLY A 243 -13.74 -6.27 6.38
N GLU A 244 -14.38 -7.04 5.54
CA GLU A 244 -15.16 -6.53 4.42
C GLU A 244 -16.41 -5.77 4.91
N LEU A 245 -16.76 -4.71 4.22
CA LEU A 245 -18.01 -3.99 4.35
C LEU A 245 -19.05 -4.62 3.42
N LEU A 246 -19.85 -5.52 3.95
CA LEU A 246 -20.95 -6.12 3.21
C LEU A 246 -22.15 -5.17 3.15
N LEU A 247 -22.77 -5.11 1.97
CA LEU A 247 -24.02 -4.37 1.76
C LEU A 247 -25.22 -5.26 2.17
N PRO A 248 -26.37 -4.66 2.51
CA PRO A 248 -27.54 -5.43 2.94
C PRO A 248 -27.99 -6.48 1.90
N GLY A 249 -28.05 -7.75 2.31
CA GLY A 249 -28.48 -8.86 1.46
C GLY A 249 -27.46 -9.28 0.38
N GLU A 250 -26.22 -8.79 0.46
CA GLU A 250 -25.17 -9.11 -0.50
C GLU A 250 -24.67 -10.55 -0.35
N VAL A 251 -24.45 -11.00 0.88
CA VAL A 251 -24.02 -12.37 1.18
C VAL A 251 -25.10 -13.13 1.93
N GLY A 252 -25.66 -14.14 1.28
CA GLY A 252 -26.60 -15.09 1.87
C GLY A 252 -26.06 -16.51 1.74
N LEU A 253 -25.91 -17.22 2.87
CA LEU A 253 -25.33 -18.55 2.92
C LEU A 253 -26.44 -19.62 3.04
N GLY A 254 -26.63 -20.39 1.97
CA GLY A 254 -27.41 -21.63 2.00
C GLY A 254 -26.72 -22.75 2.77
N GLU A 255 -27.37 -23.91 2.90
CA GLU A 255 -26.76 -25.06 3.55
C GLU A 255 -25.51 -25.54 2.81
N GLY A 256 -24.40 -25.65 3.53
CA GLY A 256 -23.10 -26.02 3.01
C GLY A 256 -22.29 -24.86 2.37
N GLU A 257 -22.90 -23.70 2.17
CA GLU A 257 -22.22 -22.54 1.63
C GLU A 257 -21.38 -21.82 2.69
N SER A 258 -20.31 -21.19 2.25
CA SER A 258 -19.32 -20.54 3.11
C SER A 258 -18.97 -19.15 2.62
N TYR A 259 -18.73 -18.25 3.57
CA TYR A 259 -18.07 -16.96 3.35
C TYR A 259 -16.69 -16.98 4.01
N THR A 260 -15.70 -16.43 3.33
CA THR A 260 -14.34 -16.27 3.88
C THR A 260 -13.99 -14.78 3.90
N THR A 261 -13.61 -14.28 5.09
CA THR A 261 -13.17 -12.87 5.22
C THR A 261 -11.89 -12.62 4.41
N PRO A 262 -11.65 -11.37 4.00
CA PRO A 262 -10.29 -10.98 3.62
C PRO A 262 -9.30 -11.24 4.75
N TRP A 263 -8.00 -11.28 4.40
CA TRP A 263 -6.95 -11.30 5.40
C TRP A 263 -6.88 -9.96 6.13
N LEU A 264 -6.83 -10.03 7.44
CA LEU A 264 -6.54 -8.92 8.33
C LEU A 264 -5.07 -9.03 8.75
N TYR A 265 -4.29 -7.99 8.49
CA TYR A 265 -2.85 -7.95 8.78
C TYR A 265 -2.56 -7.03 9.94
N GLY A 266 -1.81 -7.53 10.92
CA GLY A 266 -1.30 -6.78 12.05
C GLY A 266 0.22 -6.66 12.00
N SER A 267 0.76 -5.48 12.30
CA SER A 267 2.20 -5.25 12.47
C SER A 267 2.46 -4.49 13.75
N PHE A 268 3.51 -4.85 14.46
CA PHE A 268 3.98 -4.21 15.67
C PHE A 268 5.31 -3.50 15.43
N GLY A 269 5.45 -2.28 15.94
CA GLY A 269 6.71 -1.54 15.97
C GLY A 269 7.10 -1.19 17.41
N ALA A 270 8.23 -1.71 17.87
CA ALA A 270 8.80 -1.39 19.17
C ALA A 270 9.44 0.00 19.19
N ALA A 271 9.92 0.45 18.04
CA ALA A 271 10.63 1.70 17.83
C ALA A 271 9.97 2.57 16.74
N GLY A 272 8.64 2.72 16.78
CA GLY A 272 7.90 3.62 15.91
C GLY A 272 7.43 3.01 14.60
N LEU A 273 7.00 3.91 13.70
CA LEU A 273 6.36 3.56 12.42
C LEU A 273 7.32 2.89 11.42
N ASP A 274 8.61 3.21 11.45
CA ASP A 274 9.59 2.60 10.55
C ASP A 274 9.81 1.11 10.86
N ASP A 275 9.77 0.73 12.16
CA ASP A 275 9.87 -0.68 12.56
C ASP A 275 8.60 -1.45 12.14
N LEU A 276 7.42 -0.86 12.37
CA LEU A 276 6.14 -1.40 11.88
C LEU A 276 6.13 -1.59 10.37
N SER A 277 6.51 -0.57 9.62
CA SER A 277 6.57 -0.52 8.16
C SER A 277 7.58 -1.55 7.60
N GLY A 278 8.76 -1.62 8.20
CA GLY A 278 9.81 -2.56 7.81
C GLY A 278 9.35 -4.03 7.82
N ARG A 279 8.43 -4.40 8.72
CA ARG A 279 7.83 -5.75 8.76
C ARG A 279 6.90 -6.00 7.58
N PHE A 280 6.07 -5.02 7.19
CA PHE A 280 5.25 -5.11 5.98
C PHE A 280 6.12 -5.21 4.72
N HIS A 281 7.20 -4.41 4.64
CA HIS A 281 8.13 -4.48 3.51
C HIS A 281 8.80 -5.85 3.42
N SER A 282 9.28 -6.38 4.55
CA SER A 282 9.87 -7.71 4.62
C SER A 282 8.88 -8.81 4.22
N TYR A 283 7.61 -8.67 4.64
CA TYR A 283 6.53 -9.56 4.23
C TYR A 283 6.32 -9.54 2.73
N LEU A 284 6.16 -8.36 2.12
CA LEU A 284 5.95 -8.22 0.68
C LEU A 284 7.14 -8.77 -0.12
N ARG A 285 8.36 -8.45 0.30
CA ARG A 285 9.60 -8.95 -0.34
C ARG A 285 9.77 -10.46 -0.25
N SER A 286 9.16 -11.12 0.74
CA SER A 286 9.21 -12.58 0.89
C SER A 286 8.23 -13.33 -0.01
N ARG A 287 7.30 -12.65 -0.66
CA ARG A 287 6.26 -13.28 -1.51
C ARG A 287 6.88 -13.82 -2.80
N PRO A 288 6.49 -15.00 -3.26
CA PRO A 288 6.96 -15.55 -4.55
C PRO A 288 6.66 -14.63 -5.75
N SER A 289 5.58 -13.85 -5.67
CA SER A 289 5.17 -12.89 -6.71
C SER A 289 5.93 -11.56 -6.65
N HIS A 290 6.83 -11.36 -5.67
CA HIS A 290 7.59 -10.10 -5.58
C HIS A 290 8.55 -9.97 -6.78
N PRO A 291 8.60 -8.80 -7.46
CA PRO A 291 9.52 -8.60 -8.58
C PRO A 291 10.99 -8.73 -8.15
N HIS A 292 11.71 -9.68 -8.75
CA HIS A 292 13.12 -9.95 -8.41
C HIS A 292 14.11 -9.26 -9.36
N ARG A 293 13.65 -8.83 -10.55
CA ARG A 293 14.49 -8.11 -11.49
C ARG A 293 14.64 -6.64 -11.10
N PRO A 294 15.76 -5.97 -11.49
CA PRO A 294 15.89 -4.53 -11.32
C PRO A 294 14.70 -3.80 -11.97
N ARG A 295 14.07 -2.90 -11.24
CA ARG A 295 12.89 -2.19 -11.74
C ARG A 295 13.29 -1.28 -12.91
N PRO A 296 12.68 -1.41 -14.10
CA PRO A 296 13.03 -0.65 -15.28
C PRO A 296 12.61 0.83 -15.13
N VAL A 297 13.37 1.73 -15.75
CA VAL A 297 12.96 3.14 -15.87
C VAL A 297 11.80 3.23 -16.86
N VAL A 298 10.64 3.72 -16.38
CA VAL A 298 9.40 3.78 -17.15
C VAL A 298 9.23 5.15 -17.78
N VAL A 299 8.79 5.24 -19.03
CA VAL A 299 8.17 6.44 -19.60
C VAL A 299 6.71 6.14 -19.89
N ASN A 300 5.80 6.92 -19.31
CA ASN A 300 4.37 6.85 -19.57
C ASN A 300 3.95 8.03 -20.45
N THR A 301 3.08 7.79 -21.42
CA THR A 301 2.71 8.80 -22.43
C THR A 301 1.59 9.72 -22.00
N TRP A 302 0.90 9.49 -20.84
CA TRP A 302 -0.30 10.23 -20.48
C TRP A 302 -0.08 11.76 -20.47
N GLU A 303 0.74 12.29 -19.58
CA GLU A 303 0.98 13.75 -19.53
C GLU A 303 1.83 14.28 -20.71
N ALA A 304 2.33 13.40 -21.59
CA ALA A 304 3.08 13.83 -22.77
C ALA A 304 2.19 14.08 -23.98
N VAL A 305 1.15 13.27 -24.19
CA VAL A 305 0.32 13.33 -25.40
C VAL A 305 -1.19 13.26 -25.15
N TYR A 306 -1.61 12.80 -23.95
CA TYR A 306 -3.01 12.49 -23.66
C TYR A 306 -3.62 11.59 -24.75
N PHE A 307 -4.75 11.97 -25.34
CA PHE A 307 -5.44 11.23 -26.40
C PHE A 307 -4.87 11.46 -27.82
N ASP A 308 -3.84 12.30 -27.99
CA ASP A 308 -3.24 12.60 -29.28
C ASP A 308 -2.23 11.52 -29.69
N HIS A 309 -2.77 10.38 -30.09
CA HIS A 309 -2.00 9.20 -30.50
C HIS A 309 -1.61 9.28 -31.99
N ASP A 310 -0.59 10.06 -32.30
CA ASP A 310 0.07 10.08 -33.61
C ASP A 310 1.34 9.22 -33.59
N LEU A 311 1.46 8.28 -34.53
CA LEU A 311 2.62 7.36 -34.60
C LEU A 311 3.96 8.12 -34.75
N GLY A 312 3.99 9.20 -35.49
CA GLY A 312 5.21 9.99 -35.70
C GLY A 312 5.61 10.68 -34.39
N ARG A 313 4.66 11.32 -33.71
CA ARG A 313 4.86 11.98 -32.41
C ARG A 313 5.31 10.99 -31.32
N LEU A 314 4.64 9.86 -31.23
CA LEU A 314 5.02 8.79 -30.27
C LEU A 314 6.37 8.17 -30.61
N THR A 315 6.73 8.05 -31.88
CA THR A 315 8.08 7.63 -32.30
C THR A 315 9.16 8.58 -31.82
N GLU A 316 8.96 9.89 -31.99
CA GLU A 316 9.91 10.90 -31.52
C GLU A 316 10.00 10.92 -29.98
N LEU A 317 8.88 10.75 -29.28
CA LEU A 317 8.86 10.61 -27.83
C LEU A 317 9.61 9.36 -27.37
N ALA A 318 9.45 8.22 -28.04
CA ALA A 318 10.19 6.98 -27.73
C ALA A 318 11.70 7.14 -27.94
N LYS A 319 12.13 7.84 -29.00
CA LYS A 319 13.55 8.18 -29.22
C LYS A 319 14.09 9.10 -28.11
N ALA A 320 13.34 10.12 -27.72
CA ALA A 320 13.71 11.00 -26.63
C ALA A 320 13.79 10.22 -25.28
N ALA A 321 12.85 9.32 -25.01
CA ALA A 321 12.86 8.44 -23.86
C ALA A 321 14.11 7.54 -23.82
N ALA A 322 14.45 6.88 -24.92
CA ALA A 322 15.65 6.06 -25.02
C ALA A 322 16.93 6.88 -24.79
N SER A 323 16.98 8.14 -25.29
CA SER A 323 18.15 9.02 -25.13
C SER A 323 18.45 9.39 -23.69
N VAL A 324 17.45 9.44 -22.82
CA VAL A 324 17.64 9.67 -21.37
C VAL A 324 17.82 8.39 -20.58
N GLY A 325 17.77 7.23 -21.23
CA GLY A 325 18.03 5.93 -20.64
C GLY A 325 16.78 5.21 -20.11
N ALA A 326 15.58 5.51 -20.62
CA ALA A 326 14.38 4.73 -20.34
C ALA A 326 14.54 3.26 -20.76
N GLU A 327 13.82 2.38 -20.06
CA GLU A 327 13.87 0.93 -20.27
C GLU A 327 12.49 0.35 -20.60
N ARG A 328 11.42 1.12 -20.38
CA ARG A 328 10.02 0.75 -20.69
C ARG A 328 9.24 1.97 -21.17
N PHE A 329 8.45 1.78 -22.22
CA PHE A 329 7.58 2.80 -22.81
C PHE A 329 6.14 2.32 -22.74
N VAL A 330 5.26 3.07 -22.05
CA VAL A 330 3.87 2.70 -21.79
C VAL A 330 2.96 3.61 -22.58
N LEU A 331 2.22 3.06 -23.54
CA LEU A 331 1.13 3.74 -24.24
C LEU A 331 -0.10 3.78 -23.33
N ASP A 332 -0.50 4.99 -22.95
CA ASP A 332 -1.63 5.23 -22.04
C ASP A 332 -2.99 5.26 -22.79
N ASP A 333 -4.04 5.79 -22.17
CA ASP A 333 -5.43 5.84 -22.65
C ASP A 333 -5.56 6.49 -24.04
N GLY A 334 -6.43 5.94 -24.92
CA GLY A 334 -6.76 6.51 -26.24
C GLY A 334 -6.48 5.61 -27.45
N TRP A 335 -5.96 4.41 -27.27
CA TRP A 335 -5.53 3.51 -28.36
C TRP A 335 -6.67 2.67 -28.98
N PHE A 336 -7.81 2.52 -28.30
CA PHE A 336 -8.86 1.54 -28.61
C PHE A 336 -10.15 2.19 -29.11
N GLY A 337 -10.98 1.42 -29.81
CA GLY A 337 -12.34 1.77 -30.25
C GLY A 337 -12.51 3.20 -30.74
N SER A 338 -13.55 3.86 -30.27
CA SER A 338 -13.84 5.29 -30.50
C SER A 338 -13.24 6.22 -29.43
N ARG A 339 -12.37 5.72 -28.56
CA ARG A 339 -11.78 6.44 -27.42
C ARG A 339 -10.88 7.59 -27.88
N ARG A 340 -11.42 8.82 -27.91
CA ARG A 340 -10.67 10.05 -28.26
C ARG A 340 -10.75 11.10 -27.17
N ASP A 341 -11.55 10.84 -26.16
CA ASP A 341 -11.71 11.61 -24.93
C ASP A 341 -12.34 10.72 -23.85
N ASP A 342 -12.60 11.28 -22.66
CA ASP A 342 -13.17 10.57 -21.51
C ASP A 342 -14.63 10.11 -21.70
N THR A 343 -15.33 10.53 -22.75
CA THR A 343 -16.79 10.41 -22.81
C THR A 343 -17.28 9.17 -23.55
N SER A 344 -16.41 8.51 -24.33
CA SER A 344 -16.81 7.39 -25.19
C SER A 344 -15.77 6.28 -25.28
N GLY A 345 -16.19 5.12 -25.79
CA GLY A 345 -15.35 4.00 -26.22
C GLY A 345 -14.87 3.07 -25.10
N LEU A 346 -15.01 3.41 -23.82
CA LEU A 346 -14.58 2.52 -22.74
C LEU A 346 -15.43 1.25 -22.69
N GLY A 347 -14.77 0.10 -22.71
CA GLY A 347 -15.38 -1.23 -22.90
C GLY A 347 -15.04 -1.87 -24.26
N ASP A 348 -14.68 -1.07 -25.25
CA ASP A 348 -14.40 -1.50 -26.62
C ASP A 348 -12.90 -1.87 -26.78
N TRP A 349 -12.49 -2.96 -26.15
CA TRP A 349 -11.07 -3.36 -26.05
C TRP A 349 -10.56 -3.97 -27.36
N PHE A 350 -10.53 -3.17 -28.42
CA PHE A 350 -9.90 -3.49 -29.71
C PHE A 350 -9.15 -2.28 -30.27
N VAL A 351 -8.02 -2.52 -30.90
CA VAL A 351 -7.17 -1.46 -31.46
C VAL A 351 -7.99 -0.65 -32.47
N SER A 352 -8.00 0.67 -32.31
CA SER A 352 -8.75 1.56 -33.18
C SER A 352 -8.16 1.59 -34.59
N PRO A 353 -8.90 1.18 -35.63
CA PRO A 353 -8.37 1.22 -37.00
C PRO A 353 -8.22 2.67 -37.53
N ASP A 354 -8.93 3.63 -36.95
CA ASP A 354 -8.86 5.03 -37.35
C ASP A 354 -7.55 5.69 -36.92
N VAL A 355 -7.01 5.30 -35.77
CA VAL A 355 -5.75 5.82 -35.20
C VAL A 355 -4.58 4.93 -35.56
N TRP A 356 -4.82 3.61 -35.55
CA TRP A 356 -3.82 2.58 -35.74
C TRP A 356 -4.19 1.68 -36.95
N PRO A 357 -4.16 2.22 -38.18
CA PRO A 357 -4.60 1.46 -39.37
C PRO A 357 -3.77 0.17 -39.61
N ASP A 358 -2.53 0.15 -39.14
CA ASP A 358 -1.63 -1.01 -39.22
C ASP A 358 -1.46 -1.72 -37.84
N GLY A 359 -2.39 -1.49 -36.89
CA GLY A 359 -2.31 -1.99 -35.53
C GLY A 359 -1.22 -1.30 -34.70
N LEU A 360 -0.95 -1.83 -33.47
CA LEU A 360 0.09 -1.31 -32.59
C LEU A 360 1.50 -1.77 -32.98
N GLY A 361 1.62 -2.75 -33.89
CA GLY A 361 2.89 -3.35 -34.33
C GLY A 361 3.97 -2.34 -34.71
N PRO A 362 3.69 -1.30 -35.53
CA PRO A 362 4.68 -0.30 -35.90
C PRO A 362 5.30 0.43 -34.71
N LEU A 363 4.50 0.88 -33.73
CA LEU A 363 5.01 1.53 -32.51
C LEU A 363 5.80 0.56 -31.63
N ILE A 364 5.29 -0.65 -31.42
CA ILE A 364 5.97 -1.69 -30.64
C ILE A 364 7.35 -2.01 -31.25
N SER A 365 7.44 -2.11 -32.58
CA SER A 365 8.72 -2.35 -33.27
C SER A 365 9.71 -1.21 -32.99
N VAL A 366 9.28 0.05 -33.09
CA VAL A 366 10.15 1.21 -32.77
C VAL A 366 10.64 1.14 -31.33
N VAL A 367 9.76 0.89 -30.36
CA VAL A 367 10.11 0.82 -28.93
C VAL A 367 11.14 -0.29 -28.68
N ARG A 368 10.94 -1.47 -29.29
CA ARG A 368 11.87 -2.60 -29.17
C ARG A 368 13.22 -2.35 -29.84
N ASP A 369 13.23 -1.75 -31.04
CA ASP A 369 14.47 -1.40 -31.74
C ASP A 369 15.31 -0.39 -30.94
N LEU A 370 14.66 0.42 -30.08
CA LEU A 370 15.33 1.33 -29.14
C LEU A 370 15.74 0.62 -27.83
N GLY A 371 15.52 -0.69 -27.70
CA GLY A 371 15.93 -1.48 -26.53
C GLY A 371 15.00 -1.35 -25.31
N MET A 372 13.76 -0.88 -25.49
CA MET A 372 12.78 -0.73 -24.43
C MET A 372 11.69 -1.82 -24.51
N GLU A 373 11.10 -2.13 -23.35
CA GLU A 373 9.87 -2.93 -23.26
C GLU A 373 8.66 -2.05 -23.59
N PHE A 374 7.62 -2.64 -24.20
CA PHE A 374 6.37 -1.96 -24.46
C PHE A 374 5.31 -2.30 -23.39
N GLY A 375 4.58 -1.29 -22.93
CA GLY A 375 3.45 -1.43 -22.02
C GLY A 375 2.20 -0.77 -22.58
N LEU A 376 1.03 -1.19 -22.05
CA LEU A 376 -0.28 -0.73 -22.48
C LEU A 376 -1.18 -0.42 -21.29
N TRP A 377 -1.97 0.66 -21.36
CA TRP A 377 -3.02 1.01 -20.40
C TRP A 377 -4.34 0.31 -20.72
N VAL A 378 -5.04 -0.15 -19.68
CA VAL A 378 -6.39 -0.70 -19.76
C VAL A 378 -7.21 -0.29 -18.53
N GLU A 379 -8.55 -0.15 -18.70
CA GLU A 379 -9.52 0.09 -17.61
C GLU A 379 -10.72 -0.87 -17.76
N PRO A 380 -10.52 -2.19 -17.60
CA PRO A 380 -11.49 -3.18 -18.04
C PRO A 380 -12.69 -3.38 -17.12
N GLU A 381 -12.72 -2.75 -15.96
CA GLU A 381 -13.81 -2.80 -14.99
C GLU A 381 -14.90 -1.76 -15.26
N MET A 382 -14.65 -0.83 -16.21
CA MET A 382 -15.52 0.30 -16.48
C MET A 382 -16.04 0.26 -17.94
N ILE A 383 -17.12 0.98 -18.17
CA ILE A 383 -17.77 1.07 -19.46
C ILE A 383 -18.36 2.48 -19.65
N ASN A 384 -18.19 3.08 -20.84
CA ASN A 384 -18.97 4.26 -21.19
C ASN A 384 -20.34 3.84 -21.72
N PRO A 385 -21.42 4.51 -21.36
CA PRO A 385 -22.71 4.33 -22.05
C PRO A 385 -22.61 4.57 -23.56
N ASP A 386 -21.70 5.45 -23.98
CA ASP A 386 -21.34 5.65 -25.38
C ASP A 386 -20.16 4.77 -25.79
N SER A 387 -20.39 3.46 -25.84
CA SER A 387 -19.50 2.45 -26.39
C SER A 387 -20.28 1.43 -27.22
N GLU A 388 -19.61 0.69 -28.06
CA GLU A 388 -20.25 -0.42 -28.80
C GLU A 388 -20.72 -1.52 -27.86
N LEU A 389 -19.92 -1.81 -26.84
CA LEU A 389 -20.24 -2.80 -25.81
C LEU A 389 -21.53 -2.41 -25.06
N ALA A 390 -21.66 -1.16 -24.61
CA ALA A 390 -22.84 -0.71 -23.88
C ALA A 390 -24.11 -0.70 -24.75
N ARG A 391 -23.98 -0.39 -26.03
CA ARG A 391 -25.09 -0.47 -27.00
C ARG A 391 -25.54 -1.91 -27.25
N ALA A 392 -24.60 -2.84 -27.30
CA ALA A 392 -24.89 -4.27 -27.53
C ALA A 392 -25.44 -4.94 -26.26
N HIS A 393 -24.93 -4.57 -25.10
CA HIS A 393 -25.21 -5.19 -23.80
C HIS A 393 -25.45 -4.14 -22.69
N PRO A 394 -26.56 -3.38 -22.77
CA PRO A 394 -26.88 -2.38 -21.75
C PRO A 394 -27.15 -3.00 -20.36
N ASP A 395 -27.52 -4.26 -20.31
CA ASP A 395 -27.75 -5.07 -19.11
C ASP A 395 -26.45 -5.53 -18.42
N TRP A 396 -25.29 -5.28 -19.00
CA TRP A 396 -23.99 -5.56 -18.36
C TRP A 396 -23.47 -4.39 -17.50
N MET A 397 -24.14 -3.26 -17.48
CA MET A 397 -23.83 -2.19 -16.54
C MET A 397 -24.44 -2.51 -15.17
N MET A 398 -23.66 -2.33 -14.10
CA MET A 398 -24.18 -2.49 -12.75
C MET A 398 -25.29 -1.48 -12.47
N ALA A 399 -26.38 -1.96 -11.85
CA ALA A 399 -27.54 -1.13 -11.52
C ALA A 399 -28.29 -1.65 -10.29
N ALA A 400 -28.97 -0.77 -9.58
CA ALA A 400 -29.90 -1.15 -8.53
C ALA A 400 -31.30 -1.38 -9.13
N GLY A 401 -31.55 -2.59 -9.61
CA GLY A 401 -32.71 -2.93 -10.41
C GLY A 401 -32.68 -2.18 -11.75
N ASP A 402 -33.74 -1.43 -12.08
CA ASP A 402 -33.84 -0.65 -13.31
C ASP A 402 -33.17 0.73 -13.23
N ARG A 403 -32.56 1.08 -12.10
CA ARG A 403 -31.93 2.38 -11.86
C ARG A 403 -30.41 2.31 -12.05
N LEU A 404 -29.91 2.91 -13.11
CA LEU A 404 -28.47 3.12 -13.28
C LEU A 404 -27.95 4.09 -12.23
N PRO A 405 -26.74 3.86 -11.69
CA PRO A 405 -26.05 4.80 -10.83
C PRO A 405 -25.80 6.15 -11.53
N PRO A 406 -25.60 7.24 -10.75
CA PRO A 406 -25.10 8.49 -11.32
C PRO A 406 -23.82 8.25 -12.11
N THR A 407 -23.66 8.87 -13.26
CA THR A 407 -22.41 8.81 -14.03
C THR A 407 -21.29 9.55 -13.28
N ALA A 408 -20.08 9.03 -13.35
CA ALA A 408 -18.87 9.70 -12.95
C ALA A 408 -17.84 9.55 -14.07
N ARG A 409 -17.22 10.66 -14.52
CA ARG A 409 -16.32 10.68 -15.68
C ARG A 409 -16.97 10.07 -16.95
N ALA A 410 -18.26 10.30 -17.17
CA ALA A 410 -19.07 9.69 -18.22
C ALA A 410 -19.06 8.15 -18.23
N GLN A 411 -18.70 7.50 -17.09
CA GLN A 411 -18.56 6.04 -16.96
C GLN A 411 -19.68 5.43 -16.12
N GLN A 412 -19.89 4.14 -16.35
CA GLN A 412 -20.59 3.19 -15.50
C GLN A 412 -19.64 2.01 -15.16
N VAL A 413 -20.01 1.18 -14.20
CA VAL A 413 -19.27 -0.04 -13.86
C VAL A 413 -19.77 -1.18 -14.72
N LEU A 414 -18.85 -1.93 -15.33
CA LEU A 414 -19.14 -3.18 -16.02
C LEU A 414 -19.26 -4.30 -14.99
N ASP A 415 -20.40 -5.00 -14.97
CA ASP A 415 -20.69 -6.08 -14.04
C ASP A 415 -19.86 -7.34 -14.36
N LEU A 416 -18.67 -7.46 -13.79
CA LEU A 416 -17.83 -8.65 -13.92
C LEU A 416 -18.34 -9.85 -13.07
N GLY A 417 -19.32 -9.63 -12.20
CA GLY A 417 -20.10 -10.72 -11.62
C GLY A 417 -21.01 -11.43 -12.63
N ASN A 418 -21.33 -10.76 -13.75
CA ASN A 418 -22.00 -11.38 -14.90
C ASN A 418 -20.99 -12.23 -15.70
N PRO A 419 -21.22 -13.57 -15.82
CA PRO A 419 -20.26 -14.44 -16.51
C PRO A 419 -19.96 -14.04 -17.95
N SER A 420 -20.95 -13.53 -18.69
CA SER A 420 -20.75 -13.17 -20.11
C SER A 420 -19.91 -11.89 -20.25
N ALA A 421 -20.11 -10.91 -19.37
CA ALA A 421 -19.29 -9.70 -19.33
C ALA A 421 -17.83 -10.04 -18.90
N TYR A 422 -17.69 -10.93 -17.93
CA TYR A 422 -16.39 -11.42 -17.48
C TYR A 422 -15.62 -12.12 -18.61
N GLU A 423 -16.27 -13.08 -19.31
CA GLU A 423 -15.67 -13.80 -20.42
C GLU A 423 -15.25 -12.86 -21.55
N TYR A 424 -16.11 -11.89 -21.88
CA TYR A 424 -15.78 -10.87 -22.90
C TYR A 424 -14.50 -10.12 -22.55
N VAL A 425 -14.39 -9.59 -21.34
CA VAL A 425 -13.20 -8.82 -20.91
C VAL A 425 -11.95 -9.69 -20.90
N ARG A 426 -12.04 -10.90 -20.33
CA ARG A 426 -10.94 -11.87 -20.32
C ARG A 426 -10.44 -12.16 -21.73
N ASP A 427 -11.35 -12.50 -22.65
CA ASP A 427 -11.00 -12.91 -24.02
C ASP A 427 -10.40 -11.74 -24.82
N ARG A 428 -10.88 -10.51 -24.59
CA ARG A 428 -10.31 -9.31 -25.20
C ARG A 428 -8.89 -9.02 -24.74
N LEU A 429 -8.64 -9.09 -23.43
CA LEU A 429 -7.31 -8.85 -22.86
C LEU A 429 -6.34 -9.99 -23.25
N ASP A 430 -6.79 -11.24 -23.22
CA ASP A 430 -5.99 -12.39 -23.67
C ASP A 430 -5.61 -12.27 -25.16
N ALA A 431 -6.54 -11.86 -26.00
CA ALA A 431 -6.27 -11.62 -27.43
C ALA A 431 -5.21 -10.53 -27.66
N LEU A 432 -5.32 -9.39 -26.94
CA LEU A 432 -4.33 -8.30 -27.01
C LEU A 432 -2.93 -8.76 -26.60
N LEU A 433 -2.83 -9.48 -25.48
CA LEU A 433 -1.57 -9.98 -24.95
C LEU A 433 -0.96 -11.12 -25.79
N THR A 434 -1.80 -11.83 -26.55
CA THR A 434 -1.36 -12.87 -27.50
C THR A 434 -0.90 -12.26 -28.82
N GLU A 435 -1.61 -11.23 -29.32
CA GLU A 435 -1.31 -10.61 -30.62
C GLU A 435 -0.07 -9.72 -30.56
N TYR A 436 0.09 -8.96 -29.45
CA TYR A 436 1.13 -7.96 -29.31
C TYR A 436 2.15 -8.32 -28.23
N ASP A 437 3.41 -7.97 -28.46
CA ASP A 437 4.50 -8.15 -27.48
C ASP A 437 4.42 -7.06 -26.40
N ILE A 438 3.49 -7.23 -25.46
CA ILE A 438 3.21 -6.37 -24.34
C ILE A 438 3.85 -6.97 -23.09
N ALA A 439 4.81 -6.27 -22.49
CA ALA A 439 5.49 -6.71 -21.27
C ALA A 439 4.87 -6.15 -19.98
N TYR A 440 3.93 -5.19 -20.09
CA TYR A 440 3.39 -4.47 -18.97
C TYR A 440 1.98 -3.95 -19.24
N LEU A 441 1.09 -4.11 -18.25
CA LEU A 441 -0.23 -3.50 -18.24
C LEU A 441 -0.32 -2.46 -17.10
N LYS A 442 -0.75 -1.23 -17.44
CA LYS A 442 -1.26 -0.27 -16.47
C LYS A 442 -2.77 -0.50 -16.36
N TRP A 443 -3.18 -1.16 -15.28
CA TRP A 443 -4.57 -1.49 -15.00
C TRP A 443 -5.22 -0.42 -14.16
N ASP A 444 -6.12 0.34 -14.77
CA ASP A 444 -6.80 1.48 -14.13
C ASP A 444 -8.23 1.14 -13.70
N HIS A 445 -8.77 2.01 -12.83
CA HIS A 445 -10.12 1.92 -12.27
C HIS A 445 -10.57 3.33 -11.83
N ASN A 446 -11.29 4.05 -12.67
CA ASN A 446 -11.49 5.49 -12.52
C ASN A 446 -12.86 5.90 -11.96
N ARG A 447 -13.60 4.96 -11.41
CA ARG A 447 -14.94 5.25 -10.88
C ARG A 447 -15.19 4.48 -9.58
N ASP A 448 -15.88 5.13 -8.64
CA ASP A 448 -16.41 4.46 -7.44
C ASP A 448 -17.60 3.56 -7.79
N LEU A 449 -17.73 2.44 -7.10
CA LEU A 449 -18.88 1.54 -7.17
C LEU A 449 -20.01 2.07 -6.28
N VAL A 450 -20.70 3.07 -6.75
CA VAL A 450 -21.85 3.68 -6.08
C VAL A 450 -23.12 3.06 -6.62
N ASP A 451 -24.03 2.64 -5.74
CA ASP A 451 -25.33 2.03 -6.10
C ASP A 451 -25.17 0.80 -7.03
N ALA A 452 -24.03 0.08 -6.82
CA ALA A 452 -23.58 -1.02 -7.66
C ALA A 452 -24.30 -2.32 -7.32
N GLY A 453 -25.19 -2.75 -8.17
CA GLY A 453 -25.92 -4.00 -8.08
C GLY A 453 -25.87 -4.79 -9.38
N HIS A 454 -26.17 -6.08 -9.28
CA HIS A 454 -26.34 -6.95 -10.44
C HIS A 454 -27.69 -6.67 -11.09
N THR A 455 -27.70 -6.13 -12.31
CA THR A 455 -28.95 -5.80 -13.04
C THR A 455 -29.90 -6.98 -13.14
N ALA A 456 -29.38 -8.20 -13.33
CA ALA A 456 -30.19 -9.40 -13.45
C ALA A 456 -30.92 -9.81 -12.15
N THR A 457 -30.38 -9.50 -10.98
CA THR A 457 -30.94 -9.94 -9.67
C THR A 457 -31.43 -8.80 -8.79
N GLY A 458 -31.00 -7.57 -9.06
CA GLY A 458 -31.25 -6.40 -8.21
C GLY A 458 -30.50 -6.43 -6.87
N ARG A 459 -29.60 -7.38 -6.64
CA ARG A 459 -28.80 -7.50 -5.42
C ARG A 459 -27.56 -6.62 -5.49
N ALA A 460 -27.06 -6.19 -4.34
CA ALA A 460 -25.75 -5.56 -4.23
C ALA A 460 -24.67 -6.50 -4.76
N GLY A 461 -23.66 -5.95 -5.46
CA GLY A 461 -22.70 -6.74 -6.21
C GLY A 461 -21.24 -6.32 -6.00
N VAL A 462 -20.92 -5.53 -4.97
CA VAL A 462 -19.53 -5.09 -4.71
C VAL A 462 -18.63 -6.26 -4.33
N HIS A 463 -19.13 -7.20 -3.53
CA HIS A 463 -18.43 -8.43 -3.16
C HIS A 463 -18.05 -9.25 -4.41
N ASP A 464 -19.06 -9.58 -5.22
CA ASP A 464 -18.87 -10.41 -6.40
C ASP A 464 -17.98 -9.74 -7.44
N GLN A 465 -18.15 -8.42 -7.64
CA GLN A 465 -17.29 -7.61 -8.53
C GLN A 465 -15.82 -7.69 -8.11
N THR A 466 -15.53 -7.47 -6.82
CA THR A 466 -14.15 -7.51 -6.30
C THR A 466 -13.52 -8.88 -6.50
N HIS A 467 -14.26 -9.95 -6.20
CA HIS A 467 -13.78 -11.32 -6.39
C HIS A 467 -13.63 -11.70 -7.88
N ALA A 468 -14.48 -11.18 -8.77
CA ALA A 468 -14.37 -11.37 -10.20
C ALA A 468 -13.07 -10.70 -10.74
N VAL A 469 -12.76 -9.49 -10.27
CA VAL A 469 -11.49 -8.82 -10.64
C VAL A 469 -10.27 -9.61 -10.18
N TYR A 470 -10.28 -10.13 -8.95
CA TYR A 470 -9.19 -10.99 -8.47
C TYR A 470 -8.99 -12.22 -9.36
N ARG A 471 -10.08 -12.92 -9.68
CA ARG A 471 -10.06 -14.07 -10.57
C ARG A 471 -9.53 -13.71 -11.96
N LEU A 472 -9.97 -12.57 -12.52
CA LEU A 472 -9.52 -12.12 -13.84
C LEU A 472 -8.01 -11.84 -13.86
N LEU A 473 -7.49 -11.15 -12.84
CA LEU A 473 -6.05 -10.89 -12.69
C LEU A 473 -5.26 -12.20 -12.53
N ASP A 474 -5.76 -13.14 -11.70
CA ASP A 474 -5.12 -14.45 -11.49
C ASP A 474 -5.09 -15.28 -12.79
N GLU A 475 -6.17 -15.28 -13.58
CA GLU A 475 -6.25 -15.98 -14.88
C GLU A 475 -5.30 -15.35 -15.91
N LEU A 476 -5.28 -14.02 -16.05
CA LEU A 476 -4.39 -13.33 -16.99
C LEU A 476 -2.92 -13.54 -16.63
N ARG A 477 -2.56 -13.51 -15.36
CA ARG A 477 -1.20 -13.84 -14.92
C ARG A 477 -0.81 -15.28 -15.19
N ALA A 478 -1.74 -16.21 -15.11
CA ALA A 478 -1.49 -17.62 -15.45
C ALA A 478 -1.30 -17.82 -16.95
N LEU A 479 -2.07 -17.12 -17.78
CA LEU A 479 -1.97 -17.17 -19.25
C LEU A 479 -0.73 -16.43 -19.76
N HIS A 480 -0.39 -15.29 -19.16
CA HIS A 480 0.71 -14.40 -19.57
C HIS A 480 1.70 -14.12 -18.44
N PRO A 481 2.44 -15.11 -17.93
CA PRO A 481 3.29 -14.98 -16.73
C PRO A 481 4.46 -13.99 -16.89
N GLY A 482 4.76 -13.57 -18.12
CA GLY A 482 5.80 -12.57 -18.42
C GLY A 482 5.33 -11.13 -18.34
N VAL A 483 4.02 -10.88 -18.21
CA VAL A 483 3.44 -9.54 -18.16
C VAL A 483 3.40 -9.03 -16.74
N GLU A 484 4.02 -7.88 -16.47
CA GLU A 484 3.87 -7.17 -15.21
C GLU A 484 2.60 -6.32 -15.21
N ILE A 485 1.91 -6.23 -14.07
CA ILE A 485 0.67 -5.46 -13.92
C ILE A 485 0.87 -4.36 -12.87
N GLU A 486 0.55 -3.13 -13.24
CA GLU A 486 0.42 -2.01 -12.30
C GLU A 486 -1.05 -1.83 -11.89
N SER A 487 -1.31 -1.70 -10.59
CA SER A 487 -2.61 -1.24 -10.09
C SER A 487 -2.62 0.29 -10.06
N CYS A 488 -3.39 0.89 -10.94
CA CYS A 488 -3.85 2.26 -10.89
C CYS A 488 -5.33 2.27 -10.50
N SER A 489 -5.79 3.34 -9.85
CA SER A 489 -7.21 3.53 -9.58
C SER A 489 -7.47 5.02 -9.38
N SER A 490 -7.54 5.79 -10.46
CA SER A 490 -7.42 7.25 -10.44
C SER A 490 -6.26 7.64 -9.50
N GLY A 491 -5.06 7.22 -9.82
CA GLY A 491 -3.94 7.28 -8.89
C GLY A 491 -4.00 6.19 -7.82
N GLY A 492 -3.91 6.58 -6.57
CA GLY A 492 -3.78 5.69 -5.41
C GLY A 492 -5.09 5.23 -4.77
N GLY A 493 -6.18 5.17 -5.49
CA GLY A 493 -7.49 4.77 -4.95
C GLY A 493 -7.65 3.28 -4.69
N ARG A 494 -6.71 2.41 -5.11
CA ARG A 494 -6.73 0.98 -4.81
C ARG A 494 -5.33 0.50 -4.43
N VAL A 495 -5.03 0.61 -3.14
CA VAL A 495 -3.74 0.19 -2.57
C VAL A 495 -3.98 -0.63 -1.32
N ASP A 496 -3.85 -1.93 -1.43
CA ASP A 496 -3.97 -2.90 -0.35
C ASP A 496 -3.12 -4.15 -0.64
N LEU A 497 -2.98 -5.04 0.36
CA LEU A 497 -2.14 -6.22 0.22
C LEU A 497 -2.75 -7.31 -0.67
N GLU A 498 -4.06 -7.27 -0.94
CA GLU A 498 -4.72 -8.27 -1.78
C GLU A 498 -4.56 -7.94 -3.28
N ILE A 499 -4.68 -6.65 -3.66
CA ILE A 499 -4.34 -6.26 -5.03
C ILE A 499 -2.84 -6.44 -5.31
N LEU A 500 -1.98 -6.14 -4.33
CA LEU A 500 -0.53 -6.38 -4.45
C LEU A 500 -0.16 -7.86 -4.47
N ALA A 501 -1.06 -8.80 -4.15
CA ALA A 501 -0.84 -10.23 -4.38
C ALA A 501 -0.87 -10.56 -5.87
N ARG A 502 -1.53 -9.74 -6.68
CA ARG A 502 -1.83 -9.95 -8.09
C ARG A 502 -1.20 -8.95 -9.02
N THR A 503 -0.56 -7.90 -8.47
CA THR A 503 0.09 -6.84 -9.24
C THR A 503 1.54 -6.63 -8.81
N ASP A 504 2.34 -6.03 -9.67
CA ASP A 504 3.79 -5.91 -9.52
C ASP A 504 4.22 -4.52 -9.06
N ARG A 505 3.29 -3.55 -9.09
CA ARG A 505 3.44 -2.21 -8.49
C ARG A 505 2.09 -1.50 -8.39
N ILE A 506 2.06 -0.42 -7.62
CA ILE A 506 0.92 0.50 -7.55
C ILE A 506 1.31 1.86 -8.12
N TRP A 507 0.33 2.56 -8.69
CA TRP A 507 0.41 4.00 -8.96
C TRP A 507 -0.07 4.76 -7.73
N ALA A 508 0.81 5.52 -7.08
CA ALA A 508 0.50 6.09 -5.76
C ALA A 508 -0.44 7.29 -5.81
N SER A 509 -0.40 8.06 -6.90
CA SER A 509 -1.23 9.24 -7.14
C SER A 509 -1.07 9.73 -8.58
N ASP A 510 -2.13 10.28 -9.17
CA ASP A 510 -2.07 11.02 -10.44
C ASP A 510 -1.46 12.41 -10.26
N CYS A 511 -1.27 12.88 -9.03
CA CYS A 511 -0.50 14.08 -8.76
C CYS A 511 1.00 13.80 -8.91
N ILE A 512 1.62 14.34 -9.97
CA ILE A 512 3.06 14.20 -10.23
C ILE A 512 3.84 15.44 -9.74
N ASP A 513 3.19 16.39 -9.10
CA ASP A 513 3.84 17.49 -8.40
C ASP A 513 4.78 16.95 -7.32
N ALA A 514 6.08 17.18 -7.45
CA ALA A 514 7.09 16.62 -6.56
C ALA A 514 6.94 17.09 -5.11
N HIS A 515 6.45 18.31 -4.88
CA HIS A 515 6.17 18.82 -3.54
C HIS A 515 5.07 18.00 -2.86
N GLU A 516 3.96 17.73 -3.57
CA GLU A 516 2.86 16.90 -3.06
C GLU A 516 3.28 15.43 -2.94
N ARG A 517 4.16 14.94 -3.84
CA ARG A 517 4.65 13.55 -3.80
C ARG A 517 5.49 13.22 -2.57
N VAL A 518 6.20 14.19 -1.97
CA VAL A 518 6.99 13.94 -0.74
C VAL A 518 6.13 13.33 0.37
N PRO A 519 5.04 13.95 0.84
CA PRO A 519 4.16 13.34 1.84
C PRO A 519 3.37 12.14 1.31
N LEU A 520 2.93 12.15 0.05
CA LEU A 520 2.20 11.03 -0.55
C LEU A 520 3.03 9.74 -0.54
N GLN A 521 4.28 9.78 -0.97
CA GLN A 521 5.19 8.64 -0.99
C GLN A 521 5.57 8.20 0.44
N ARG A 522 5.80 9.16 1.35
CA ARG A 522 6.06 8.88 2.75
C ARG A 522 4.96 8.01 3.37
N TRP A 523 3.69 8.37 3.16
CA TRP A 523 2.57 7.66 3.78
C TRP A 523 2.15 6.41 3.00
N THR A 524 2.37 6.38 1.69
CA THR A 524 2.22 5.15 0.90
C THR A 524 3.22 4.09 1.36
N SER A 525 4.45 4.49 1.65
CA SER A 525 5.51 3.58 2.10
C SER A 525 5.33 3.05 3.53
N LEU A 526 4.31 3.49 4.27
CA LEU A 526 3.96 2.85 5.54
C LEU A 526 3.60 1.35 5.36
N LEU A 527 2.99 1.01 4.22
CA LEU A 527 2.61 -0.37 3.88
C LEU A 527 3.45 -0.96 2.76
N VAL A 528 3.78 -0.16 1.73
CA VAL A 528 4.32 -0.62 0.44
C VAL A 528 5.80 -0.25 0.31
N PRO A 529 6.71 -1.19 0.00
CA PRO A 529 8.12 -0.87 -0.21
C PRO A 529 8.35 -0.11 -1.52
N LEU A 530 9.44 0.63 -1.61
CA LEU A 530 9.73 1.60 -2.67
C LEU A 530 9.68 1.00 -4.08
N GLU A 531 10.17 -0.21 -4.26
CA GLU A 531 10.21 -0.93 -5.55
C GLU A 531 8.83 -1.23 -6.13
N LEU A 532 7.79 -1.14 -5.31
CA LEU A 532 6.40 -1.35 -5.71
C LEU A 532 5.61 -0.04 -5.83
N ILE A 533 6.24 1.12 -5.59
CA ILE A 533 5.59 2.44 -5.68
C ILE A 533 6.04 3.15 -6.94
N GLY A 534 5.15 3.32 -7.91
CA GLY A 534 5.40 4.12 -9.10
C GLY A 534 5.65 5.59 -8.76
N SER A 535 6.80 6.13 -9.22
CA SER A 535 7.20 7.51 -8.96
C SER A 535 7.82 8.13 -10.21
N HIS A 536 7.13 9.10 -10.81
CA HIS A 536 7.51 9.67 -12.09
C HIS A 536 7.96 11.14 -11.97
N VAL A 537 8.91 11.50 -12.84
CA VAL A 537 9.33 12.90 -13.08
C VAL A 537 8.32 13.52 -14.03
N GLY A 538 7.49 14.44 -13.53
CA GLY A 538 6.53 15.18 -14.35
C GLY A 538 7.15 16.36 -15.10
N ALA A 539 6.30 17.11 -15.82
CA ALA A 539 6.67 18.34 -16.53
C ALA A 539 7.17 19.44 -15.58
N PRO A 540 7.93 20.46 -16.08
CA PRO A 540 8.39 21.59 -15.26
C PRO A 540 7.28 22.35 -14.55
N VAL A 541 6.09 22.42 -15.17
CA VAL A 541 4.85 22.90 -14.57
C VAL A 541 3.94 21.71 -14.40
N SER A 542 3.58 21.40 -13.17
CA SER A 542 2.69 20.29 -12.86
C SER A 542 1.32 20.48 -13.52
N HIS A 543 0.81 19.46 -14.21
CA HIS A 543 -0.51 19.52 -14.86
C HIS A 543 -1.66 19.61 -13.86
N THR A 544 -1.46 19.09 -12.63
CA THR A 544 -2.52 19.04 -11.61
C THR A 544 -2.54 20.25 -10.69
N THR A 545 -1.38 20.77 -10.29
CA THR A 545 -1.28 21.88 -9.32
C THR A 545 -0.87 23.21 -9.94
N HIS A 546 -0.40 23.19 -11.20
CA HIS A 546 0.20 24.33 -11.91
C HIS A 546 1.45 24.93 -11.21
N ARG A 547 2.05 24.20 -10.25
CA ARG A 547 3.29 24.59 -9.60
C ARG A 547 4.46 24.35 -10.54
N SER A 548 5.35 25.33 -10.60
CA SER A 548 6.62 25.21 -11.34
C SER A 548 7.72 24.74 -10.40
N LEU A 549 8.35 23.61 -10.73
CA LEU A 549 9.38 22.98 -9.91
C LEU A 549 10.66 22.72 -10.69
N PRO A 550 11.84 22.91 -10.06
CA PRO A 550 13.11 22.57 -10.69
C PRO A 550 13.24 21.07 -10.93
N LEU A 551 14.02 20.71 -11.96
CA LEU A 551 14.20 19.30 -12.35
C LEU A 551 14.77 18.46 -11.19
N ASP A 552 15.74 19.01 -10.44
CA ASP A 552 16.38 18.29 -9.34
C ASP A 552 15.37 17.94 -8.22
N MET A 553 14.40 18.82 -7.92
CA MET A 553 13.32 18.49 -6.99
C MET A 553 12.40 17.39 -7.54
N ARG A 554 12.00 17.49 -8.82
CA ARG A 554 11.14 16.50 -9.48
C ARG A 554 11.78 15.12 -9.52
N ALA A 555 13.04 15.05 -9.94
CA ALA A 555 13.79 13.79 -10.05
C ALA A 555 14.23 13.24 -8.68
N GLY A 556 14.64 14.11 -7.76
CA GLY A 556 15.02 13.70 -6.40
C GLY A 556 13.87 13.13 -5.60
N SER A 557 12.65 13.66 -5.77
CA SER A 557 11.43 13.07 -5.21
C SER A 557 11.12 11.70 -5.85
N ALA A 558 11.28 11.58 -7.17
CA ALA A 558 11.01 10.34 -7.89
C ALA A 558 12.03 9.22 -7.59
N LEU A 559 13.24 9.56 -7.20
CA LEU A 559 14.32 8.61 -6.93
C LEU A 559 13.96 7.54 -5.90
N PHE A 560 13.18 7.92 -4.88
CA PHE A 560 12.73 7.02 -3.82
C PHE A 560 11.42 6.31 -4.19
N GLY A 561 11.47 5.54 -5.27
CA GLY A 561 10.37 4.73 -5.80
C GLY A 561 10.80 3.91 -7.00
N HIS A 562 9.86 3.28 -7.69
CA HIS A 562 10.07 2.70 -9.01
C HIS A 562 10.05 3.86 -10.03
N PHE A 563 11.22 4.33 -10.39
CA PHE A 563 11.46 5.57 -11.12
C PHE A 563 10.89 5.53 -12.53
N GLY A 564 10.26 6.64 -12.94
CA GLY A 564 9.78 6.84 -14.29
C GLY A 564 9.73 8.32 -14.67
N VAL A 565 9.19 8.57 -15.85
CA VAL A 565 8.99 9.89 -16.42
C VAL A 565 7.60 9.96 -17.05
N GLU A 566 6.92 11.07 -16.82
CA GLU A 566 5.63 11.37 -17.42
C GLU A 566 5.61 12.84 -17.85
N TRP A 567 6.36 13.11 -18.91
CA TRP A 567 6.66 14.43 -19.43
C TRP A 567 6.93 14.34 -20.94
N ASP A 568 6.44 15.31 -21.71
CA ASP A 568 6.78 15.43 -23.13
C ASP A 568 8.27 15.79 -23.30
N LEU A 569 9.10 14.75 -23.40
CA LEU A 569 10.54 14.87 -23.56
C LEU A 569 10.95 15.48 -24.92
N THR A 570 10.04 15.55 -25.90
CA THR A 570 10.32 16.19 -27.18
C THR A 570 10.33 17.71 -27.05
N ALA A 571 9.54 18.25 -26.11
CA ALA A 571 9.49 19.67 -25.78
C ALA A 571 10.57 20.09 -24.75
N ALA A 572 11.27 19.13 -24.13
CA ALA A 572 12.32 19.41 -23.16
C ALA A 572 13.58 19.99 -23.84
N SER A 573 14.27 20.92 -23.15
CA SER A 573 15.57 21.43 -23.61
C SER A 573 16.63 20.30 -23.60
N SER A 574 17.72 20.49 -24.41
CA SER A 574 18.85 19.54 -24.36
C SER A 574 19.47 19.45 -22.97
N ALA A 575 19.59 20.59 -22.28
CA ALA A 575 20.13 20.65 -20.92
C ALA A 575 19.26 19.89 -19.92
N ASP A 576 17.93 20.00 -20.02
CA ASP A 576 17.03 19.23 -19.16
C ASP A 576 17.11 17.72 -19.44
N ARG A 577 17.20 17.31 -20.71
CA ARG A 577 17.37 15.89 -21.06
C ARG A 577 18.72 15.35 -20.57
N GLU A 578 19.80 16.10 -20.72
CA GLU A 578 21.12 15.71 -20.19
C GLU A 578 21.07 15.57 -18.66
N ARG A 579 20.48 16.54 -17.96
CA ARG A 579 20.34 16.49 -16.50
C ARG A 579 19.42 15.34 -16.05
N LEU A 580 18.33 15.06 -16.78
CA LEU A 580 17.46 13.92 -16.49
C LEU A 580 18.22 12.59 -16.70
N ALA A 581 19.07 12.50 -17.73
CA ALA A 581 19.89 11.30 -17.97
C ALA A 581 20.88 11.05 -16.82
N GLU A 582 21.43 12.09 -16.18
CA GLU A 582 22.26 11.95 -14.96
C GLU A 582 21.45 11.33 -13.81
N TRP A 583 20.20 11.77 -13.60
CA TRP A 583 19.31 11.22 -12.59
C TRP A 583 18.92 9.76 -12.88
N VAL A 584 18.65 9.43 -14.13
CA VAL A 584 18.38 8.05 -14.57
C VAL A 584 19.60 7.16 -14.33
N ALA A 585 20.80 7.66 -14.61
CA ALA A 585 22.05 6.93 -14.36
C ALA A 585 22.25 6.69 -12.85
N LEU A 586 22.01 7.70 -12.01
CA LEU A 586 22.07 7.55 -10.56
C LEU A 586 21.02 6.55 -10.05
N TYR A 587 19.77 6.60 -10.55
CA TYR A 587 18.76 5.60 -10.17
C TYR A 587 19.22 4.18 -10.52
N LYS A 588 19.74 3.97 -11.72
CA LYS A 588 20.26 2.66 -12.15
C LYS A 588 21.43 2.16 -11.28
N GLU A 589 22.29 3.08 -10.82
CA GLU A 589 23.35 2.77 -9.84
C GLU A 589 22.78 2.35 -8.50
N LEU A 590 21.78 3.11 -7.99
CA LEU A 590 21.28 3.00 -6.63
C LEU A 590 20.08 2.03 -6.50
N ARG A 591 19.41 1.65 -7.58
CA ARG A 591 18.15 0.85 -7.48
C ARG A 591 18.33 -0.48 -6.73
N GLY A 592 19.53 -1.07 -6.76
CA GLY A 592 19.84 -2.24 -5.93
C GLY A 592 19.74 -1.94 -4.44
N LEU A 593 20.29 -0.81 -3.98
CA LEU A 593 20.18 -0.33 -2.61
C LEU A 593 18.74 0.09 -2.29
N LEU A 594 18.15 0.93 -3.13
CA LEU A 594 16.81 1.50 -2.93
C LEU A 594 15.72 0.42 -2.76
N HIS A 595 15.83 -0.69 -3.48
CA HIS A 595 14.82 -1.74 -3.56
C HIS A 595 15.06 -2.94 -2.63
N THR A 596 16.21 -2.99 -1.95
CA THR A 596 16.51 -4.08 -1.00
C THR A 596 16.89 -3.58 0.39
N GLY A 597 17.29 -2.32 0.51
CA GLY A 597 17.64 -1.70 1.78
C GLY A 597 16.44 -1.43 2.68
N THR A 598 16.74 -1.04 3.91
CA THR A 598 15.73 -0.63 4.90
C THR A 598 15.38 0.83 4.69
N LEU A 599 14.11 1.10 4.40
CA LEU A 599 13.58 2.46 4.34
C LEU A 599 13.48 3.05 5.73
N VAL A 600 13.93 4.28 5.90
CA VAL A 600 13.91 5.01 7.18
C VAL A 600 13.49 6.46 6.96
N HIS A 601 12.81 7.02 7.98
CA HIS A 601 12.40 8.42 7.98
C HIS A 601 12.93 9.12 9.23
N GLY A 602 13.43 10.35 9.05
CA GLY A 602 13.86 11.18 10.17
C GLY A 602 12.66 11.81 10.89
N ASP A 603 12.73 11.85 12.22
CA ASP A 603 11.86 12.69 13.03
C ASP A 603 12.49 14.09 13.13
N VAL A 604 12.14 14.95 12.16
CA VAL A 604 12.72 16.30 12.02
C VAL A 604 11.84 17.29 12.77
N ALA A 605 12.45 18.09 13.66
CA ALA A 605 11.73 19.08 14.45
C ALA A 605 11.25 20.28 13.61
N ASP A 606 12.00 20.65 12.57
CA ASP A 606 11.65 21.72 11.66
C ASP A 606 10.75 21.18 10.53
N PRO A 607 9.46 21.57 10.49
CA PRO A 607 8.50 21.06 9.50
C PRO A 607 8.82 21.50 8.07
N ALA A 608 9.73 22.45 7.85
CA ALA A 608 10.18 22.84 6.51
C ALA A 608 11.03 21.77 5.83
N TYR A 609 11.58 20.83 6.61
CA TYR A 609 12.44 19.77 6.11
C TYR A 609 11.84 18.38 6.34
N SER A 610 12.16 17.47 5.44
CA SER A 610 11.94 16.05 5.62
C SER A 610 13.21 15.27 5.33
N VAL A 611 13.34 14.09 5.95
CA VAL A 611 14.44 13.15 5.74
C VAL A 611 13.86 11.79 5.39
N THR A 612 14.18 11.32 4.20
CA THR A 612 13.92 9.96 3.77
C THR A 612 15.24 9.30 3.42
N GLY A 613 15.47 8.07 3.88
CA GLY A 613 16.70 7.36 3.59
C GLY A 613 16.48 5.88 3.34
N VAL A 614 17.41 5.27 2.63
CA VAL A 614 17.50 3.80 2.47
C VAL A 614 18.87 3.36 2.92
N VAL A 615 18.88 2.42 3.86
CA VAL A 615 20.09 1.91 4.50
C VAL A 615 20.29 0.44 4.12
N GLY A 616 21.41 0.17 3.47
CA GLY A 616 21.90 -1.17 3.15
C GLY A 616 23.00 -1.62 4.10
N ALA A 617 23.62 -2.77 3.79
CA ALA A 617 24.67 -3.36 4.63
C ALA A 617 25.94 -2.50 4.77
N SER A 618 26.34 -1.76 3.70
CA SER A 618 27.57 -0.95 3.68
C SER A 618 27.39 0.41 3.03
N ASP A 619 26.23 0.71 2.50
CA ASP A 619 25.92 1.94 1.78
C ASP A 619 24.52 2.42 2.18
N ALA A 620 24.34 3.74 2.22
CA ALA A 620 23.05 4.36 2.51
C ALA A 620 22.92 5.65 1.72
N ILE A 621 21.71 5.96 1.28
CA ILE A 621 21.35 7.20 0.61
C ILE A 621 20.21 7.87 1.36
N PHE A 622 20.33 9.19 1.57
CA PHE A 622 19.33 10.02 2.23
C PHE A 622 18.98 11.21 1.34
N ALA A 623 17.70 11.57 1.29
CA ALA A 623 17.23 12.84 0.76
C ALA A 623 16.89 13.78 1.91
N LEU A 624 17.52 14.95 1.92
CA LEU A 624 17.17 16.09 2.75
C LEU A 624 16.34 17.02 1.86
N THR A 625 15.02 17.04 2.06
CA THR A 625 14.11 17.79 1.19
C THR A 625 13.55 19.00 1.94
N ALA A 626 13.73 20.19 1.38
CA ALA A 626 13.11 21.41 1.86
C ALA A 626 11.83 21.70 1.08
N THR A 627 10.68 21.70 1.75
CA THR A 627 9.37 21.99 1.14
C THR A 627 8.80 23.35 1.54
N ALA A 628 9.41 24.00 2.53
CA ALA A 628 9.01 25.33 3.01
C ALA A 628 10.24 26.13 3.47
N THR A 629 10.03 27.38 3.82
CA THR A 629 11.05 28.20 4.48
C THR A 629 11.13 27.85 5.95
N SER A 630 12.34 27.55 6.44
CA SER A 630 12.62 27.29 7.87
C SER A 630 12.37 28.52 8.72
N ASP A 631 11.82 28.32 9.93
CA ASP A 631 11.73 29.37 10.96
C ASP A 631 13.11 29.71 11.56
N ALA A 632 14.09 28.83 11.40
CA ALA A 632 15.45 29.00 11.90
C ALA A 632 16.42 29.36 10.77
N TYR A 633 17.30 30.34 11.03
CA TYR A 633 18.34 30.73 10.07
C TYR A 633 19.68 30.90 10.79
N PRO A 634 20.69 30.03 10.53
CA PRO A 634 20.59 28.79 9.73
C PRO A 634 19.75 27.71 10.41
N PRO A 635 19.25 26.72 9.64
CA PRO A 635 18.49 25.61 10.17
C PRO A 635 19.32 24.73 11.13
N GLY A 636 18.65 23.93 11.94
CA GLY A 636 19.26 23.09 12.95
C GLY A 636 20.08 21.90 12.40
N THR A 637 20.25 20.89 13.24
CA THR A 637 20.83 19.59 12.86
C THR A 637 19.74 18.57 12.60
N VAL A 638 20.05 17.59 11.74
CA VAL A 638 19.17 16.46 11.47
C VAL A 638 19.93 15.15 11.66
N ALA A 639 19.31 14.20 12.34
CA ALA A 639 19.85 12.85 12.47
C ALA A 639 19.69 12.07 11.15
N LEU A 640 20.68 11.22 10.83
CA LEU A 640 20.59 10.21 9.78
C LEU A 640 20.30 8.86 10.44
N PRO A 641 19.03 8.41 10.42
CA PRO A 641 18.64 7.21 11.16
C PRO A 641 19.02 5.91 10.46
N GLY A 642 18.99 4.79 11.20
CA GLY A 642 19.09 3.44 10.67
C GLY A 642 20.50 2.94 10.39
N LEU A 643 21.53 3.78 10.49
CA LEU A 643 22.92 3.38 10.34
C LEU A 643 23.39 2.53 11.54
N ASP A 644 24.27 1.55 11.29
CA ASP A 644 24.89 0.75 12.34
C ASP A 644 25.68 1.66 13.31
N PRO A 645 25.29 1.73 14.59
CA PRO A 645 25.85 2.71 15.54
C PRO A 645 27.35 2.58 15.74
N ASP A 646 27.91 1.40 15.56
CA ASP A 646 29.32 1.10 15.86
C ASP A 646 30.23 1.17 14.62
N ARG A 647 29.62 1.33 13.42
CA ARG A 647 30.38 1.53 12.18
C ARG A 647 30.72 2.99 11.94
N VAL A 648 31.86 3.20 11.28
CA VAL A 648 32.25 4.53 10.74
C VAL A 648 31.80 4.63 9.30
N TYR A 649 31.15 5.74 8.97
CA TYR A 649 30.68 6.07 7.62
C TYR A 649 31.40 7.29 7.09
N HIS A 650 31.75 7.25 5.82
CA HIS A 650 32.13 8.42 5.04
C HIS A 650 30.85 9.03 4.47
N VAL A 651 30.52 10.23 4.92
CA VAL A 651 29.29 10.95 4.58
C VAL A 651 29.59 12.15 3.71
N ARG A 652 28.94 12.25 2.57
CA ARG A 652 29.15 13.32 1.59
C ARG A 652 27.89 13.61 0.79
N PRO A 653 27.75 14.80 0.19
CA PRO A 653 26.73 15.07 -0.83
C PRO A 653 26.84 14.10 -2.00
N GLN A 654 25.70 13.71 -2.57
CA GLN A 654 25.61 12.84 -3.74
C GLN A 654 25.00 13.60 -4.92
N PRO A 655 25.79 13.90 -5.96
CA PRO A 655 25.24 14.43 -7.22
C PRO A 655 24.47 13.31 -8.00
N PRO A 656 23.53 13.68 -8.88
CA PRO A 656 22.94 14.99 -9.08
C PRO A 656 22.02 15.40 -7.92
N GLY A 657 21.61 16.65 -7.86
CA GLY A 657 20.81 17.24 -6.79
C GLY A 657 21.23 18.68 -6.55
N ASP A 658 20.62 19.33 -5.59
CA ASP A 658 21.00 20.68 -5.22
C ASP A 658 22.41 20.69 -4.63
N ALA A 659 23.37 21.15 -5.44
CA ALA A 659 24.75 21.24 -4.99
C ALA A 659 24.89 22.32 -3.91
N PRO A 660 25.66 22.07 -2.84
CA PRO A 660 25.91 23.08 -1.80
C PRO A 660 26.51 24.39 -2.36
N ASP A 661 27.24 24.29 -3.47
CA ASP A 661 27.97 25.40 -4.05
C ASP A 661 27.10 26.49 -4.67
N GLY A 662 25.94 26.12 -5.22
CA GLY A 662 25.00 27.06 -5.85
C GLY A 662 24.32 28.01 -4.88
N ASN A 663 23.97 27.53 -3.68
CA ASN A 663 23.28 28.30 -2.65
C ASN A 663 24.26 28.95 -1.67
N ALA A 664 25.42 28.35 -1.43
CA ALA A 664 26.44 28.89 -0.54
C ALA A 664 27.05 30.19 -1.06
N ALA A 665 27.19 30.32 -2.37
CA ALA A 665 27.72 31.55 -2.98
C ALA A 665 26.75 32.75 -2.81
N ALA A 666 25.46 32.52 -2.65
CA ALA A 666 24.46 33.59 -2.48
C ALA A 666 24.36 34.11 -1.04
N TRP A 667 24.61 33.26 -0.02
CA TRP A 667 24.29 33.56 1.37
C TRP A 667 25.42 33.30 2.39
N GLY A 668 26.63 33.01 1.96
CA GLY A 668 27.77 32.79 2.85
C GLY A 668 28.62 31.57 2.53
N ALA A 669 29.48 31.17 3.45
CA ALA A 669 30.36 30.02 3.24
C ALA A 669 29.58 28.69 3.25
N ALA A 670 29.97 27.76 2.38
CA ALA A 670 29.46 26.40 2.38
C ALA A 670 29.67 25.72 3.75
N LEU A 671 28.76 24.81 4.11
CA LEU A 671 28.93 24.00 5.31
C LEU A 671 30.21 23.14 5.18
N PRO A 672 31.06 23.09 6.21
CA PRO A 672 32.35 22.36 6.15
C PRO A 672 32.22 20.89 5.80
N TRP A 673 31.14 20.22 6.18
CA TRP A 673 30.90 18.80 5.87
C TRP A 673 30.31 18.59 4.45
N CYS A 674 29.60 19.61 3.95
CA CYS A 674 28.83 19.52 2.70
C CYS A 674 29.71 19.81 1.47
N THR A 675 30.77 19.03 1.34
CA THR A 675 31.77 19.10 0.26
C THR A 675 31.98 17.69 -0.32
N PRO A 676 32.58 17.54 -1.50
CA PRO A 676 32.92 16.23 -2.07
C PRO A 676 33.82 15.39 -1.14
N HIS A 677 34.61 16.01 -0.26
CA HIS A 677 35.45 15.31 0.73
C HIS A 677 34.66 14.78 1.90
N GLY A 678 33.49 15.37 2.20
CA GLY A 678 32.62 14.94 3.28
C GLY A 678 33.26 14.89 4.66
N VAL A 679 32.66 14.07 5.53
CA VAL A 679 33.13 13.81 6.91
C VAL A 679 33.08 12.32 7.22
N ARG A 680 33.86 11.87 8.22
CA ARG A 680 33.82 10.50 8.74
C ARG A 680 33.27 10.50 10.16
N LEU A 681 32.11 9.85 10.37
CA LEU A 681 31.43 9.79 11.66
C LEU A 681 30.93 8.37 11.90
N THR A 682 30.78 7.99 13.18
CA THR A 682 30.10 6.74 13.52
C THR A 682 28.60 6.86 13.25
N GLY A 683 27.92 5.74 12.97
CA GLY A 683 26.47 5.72 12.83
C GLY A 683 25.77 6.25 14.08
N ARG A 684 26.34 5.99 15.27
CA ARG A 684 25.87 6.56 16.54
C ARG A 684 25.90 8.10 16.54
N ALA A 685 27.00 8.70 16.12
CA ALA A 685 27.12 10.18 16.03
C ALA A 685 26.14 10.74 15.00
N LEU A 686 25.97 10.06 13.87
CA LEU A 686 25.01 10.46 12.83
C LEU A 686 23.55 10.34 13.27
N GLY A 687 23.23 9.30 14.05
CA GLY A 687 21.88 9.06 14.56
C GLY A 687 21.51 9.90 15.78
N THR A 688 22.49 10.46 16.52
CA THR A 688 22.24 11.25 17.75
C THR A 688 22.51 12.73 17.59
N SER A 689 23.70 13.11 17.10
CA SER A 689 24.08 14.51 16.88
C SER A 689 23.71 14.99 15.46
N GLY A 690 23.73 14.06 14.51
CA GLY A 690 23.36 14.34 13.12
C GLY A 690 24.33 15.25 12.37
N LEU A 691 23.81 15.85 11.31
CA LEU A 691 24.50 16.80 10.44
C LEU A 691 23.77 18.14 10.50
N ARG A 692 24.51 19.25 10.45
CA ARG A 692 23.93 20.57 10.25
C ARG A 692 23.23 20.61 8.88
N LEU A 693 21.95 21.01 8.84
CA LEU A 693 21.25 21.24 7.58
C LEU A 693 21.84 22.44 6.84
N PRO A 694 22.02 22.35 5.51
CA PRO A 694 22.31 23.52 4.69
C PRO A 694 21.07 24.42 4.63
N VAL A 695 21.29 25.70 4.35
CA VAL A 695 20.21 26.61 3.98
C VAL A 695 19.76 26.25 2.57
N LEU A 696 18.64 25.56 2.46
CA LEU A 696 17.99 25.28 1.20
C LEU A 696 16.78 26.19 0.99
N TYR A 697 16.57 26.63 -0.24
CA TYR A 697 15.30 27.25 -0.61
C TYR A 697 14.19 26.19 -0.62
N PRO A 698 12.91 26.58 -0.48
CA PRO A 698 11.80 25.67 -0.72
C PRO A 698 11.92 24.95 -2.08
N ASP A 699 11.39 23.75 -2.16
CA ASP A 699 11.40 22.89 -3.34
C ASP A 699 12.81 22.53 -3.82
N ARG A 700 13.66 22.17 -2.86
CA ARG A 700 15.03 21.68 -3.09
C ARG A 700 15.26 20.34 -2.39
N VAL A 701 16.15 19.56 -3.01
CA VAL A 701 16.57 18.26 -2.45
C VAL A 701 18.09 18.14 -2.49
N LEU A 702 18.68 17.85 -1.34
CA LEU A 702 20.07 17.46 -1.21
C LEU A 702 20.16 15.96 -0.93
N LEU A 703 20.82 15.22 -1.81
CA LEU A 703 21.14 13.82 -1.54
C LEU A 703 22.42 13.71 -0.72
N VAL A 704 22.41 12.83 0.26
CA VAL A 704 23.56 12.52 1.13
C VAL A 704 23.84 11.04 1.10
N ARG A 705 25.02 10.65 0.67
CA ARG A 705 25.47 9.26 0.68
C ARG A 705 26.35 8.98 1.89
N ALA A 706 26.10 7.87 2.59
CA ALA A 706 26.88 7.40 3.71
C ALA A 706 27.42 6.00 3.40
N THR A 707 28.73 5.88 3.17
CA THR A 707 29.40 4.62 2.83
C THR A 707 30.25 4.15 3.99
N ALA A 708 30.08 2.88 4.42
CA ALA A 708 30.85 2.30 5.52
C ALA A 708 32.35 2.26 5.16
N VAL A 709 33.18 2.71 6.10
CA VAL A 709 34.64 2.67 5.95
C VAL A 709 35.13 1.28 6.38
N SER A 710 35.88 0.60 5.51
CA SER A 710 36.50 -0.69 5.85
C SER A 710 37.51 -0.52 6.99
N PRO A 711 37.61 -1.47 7.94
CA PRO A 711 38.58 -1.40 9.05
C PRO A 711 40.05 -1.35 8.61
N GLN A 712 40.35 -1.69 7.34
CA GLN A 712 41.71 -1.71 6.77
C GLN A 712 41.95 -0.49 5.89
N GLY A 713 42.14 0.69 6.48
CA GLY A 713 42.45 1.93 5.74
C GLY A 713 42.87 3.07 6.68
N GLY A 714 43.44 2.74 7.81
CA GLY A 714 44.03 3.71 8.75
C GLY A 714 45.46 4.04 8.40
N ASP A 715 45.70 4.77 7.33
CA ASP A 715 46.99 5.51 7.22
C ASP A 715 46.87 6.80 8.05
N LEU A 716 47.40 6.71 9.29
CA LEU A 716 47.47 7.83 10.24
C LEU A 716 48.65 8.77 9.95
N SER A 717 49.17 8.83 8.72
CA SER A 717 50.43 9.51 8.45
C SER A 717 50.35 10.96 7.94
N GLU A 718 49.16 11.60 7.89
CA GLU A 718 49.09 13.01 7.50
C GLU A 718 48.20 13.89 8.39
N ARG A 719 48.39 13.88 9.71
CA ARG A 719 47.90 14.95 10.62
C ARG A 719 48.99 15.46 11.54
N ASN A 720 50.11 15.89 10.99
CA ASN A 720 50.99 16.80 11.69
C ASN A 720 51.54 17.81 10.66
N GLY A 721 50.91 18.97 10.61
CA GLY A 721 51.44 20.07 9.80
C GLY A 721 50.40 21.16 9.53
N ARG A 722 50.22 22.00 10.50
CA ARG A 722 49.78 23.41 10.56
C ARG A 722 48.50 23.68 11.32
#